data_378ebedb0e4eaf24ed3acc9a469519a7
#
_entry.id   378ebedb0e4eaf24ed3acc9a469519a7
#
_cell.length_a   1.000
_cell.length_b   1.000
_cell.length_c   1.000
_cell.angle_alpha   90.00
_cell.angle_beta   90.00
_cell.angle_gamma   90.00
#
_symmetry.space_group_name_H-M   'P 1'
#
loop_
_entity.id
_entity.type
_entity.pdbx_description
1 polymer ?
#
loop_
_entity_poly.entity_id
_entity_poly.type
_entity_poly.pdbx_seq_one_letter_code
_entity_poly.pdbx_strand_id
1 'polypeptide(L)'
;MKGLSVYLFFLFFCLHTAFAQRVIVRGRVTDAKTGEALSDANVLEMNSSTGMATNAYGLYSITLHTGRCVLQCSMLGYTTWSDTLQLLDNTVVDIALQPNDYLLKGVEVLGARKHSGQFMLDAQKIQALPVVGGEPDLIKTLQFLPGVQSGNEGANNISVRGSNQWGNLVLLDEAVVYNPTHVLSFFSVFNNDAIQKVDLYKSYFPLKYGGRSSSVIDVRMREGNSKERKRSASLGLIASKVLLEGPLKKGSYLVSGRFGYPGVTLGLLGGDLASKPQMWFYDVNAKVNTALNDRNRLFFSLYSGGDHTVFNKLIKGYGMDWGNATATVRWNHILNDRTNINTSAVFSNYYYRYKSLADGLQYLWKSDMQSYQLKSDWETHLNNSLSLKTGVSAHFFTTMPGSVEKYGDESNVVPSRLPKKTLWDIALYAEGEYKFLSRFQLNAGVRLSVLYAPSSSSYGAKTYVVPEPRAELSYTLNPSNRITVSYTQAAQSIHMLSNSSVGIPSDMWIPANALLEPSVMRQVALGYEYNFPHREYTLSVEAYIRKMRHVVDYVENANIFQNDRIEKEVESGTAKGTGLELYFSKNQGALTGWLSYTLSRARNNINGKEYKPIYDRPHNLKLFLNWNIGSHWSLSSTFSYASGMNLTLPVGKYYFHHSVFYIYSGRNGYRAPAFHQLDFSTTYRWKNRSLSLSIINAYNRENVFSIYAGRNGNFSIAQPLMYKLYLYGIVPSLTYTFKF
;
A
#
# COMPACT_ATOMS: atom_id res chain seq x y z
N MET A 1 53.76 39.71 42.39
CA MET A 1 52.86 38.58 42.12
C MET A 1 51.34 38.94 42.14
N LYS A 2 50.89 40.13 42.50
CA LYS A 2 49.45 40.48 42.54
C LYS A 2 48.90 40.99 41.19
N GLY A 3 49.74 41.34 40.23
CA GLY A 3 49.28 41.80 38.89
C GLY A 3 49.01 40.70 37.90
N LEU A 4 49.67 39.54 38.01
CA LEU A 4 49.54 38.42 37.09
C LEU A 4 48.20 37.66 37.26
N SER A 5 47.66 37.61 38.48
CA SER A 5 46.37 36.98 38.80
C SER A 5 45.18 37.77 38.27
N VAL A 6 45.26 39.07 38.15
CA VAL A 6 44.20 39.90 37.58
C VAL A 6 44.15 39.80 36.07
N TYR A 7 45.30 39.67 35.39
CA TYR A 7 45.38 39.45 33.94
C TYR A 7 44.88 38.06 33.55
N LEU A 8 45.18 37.02 34.34
CA LEU A 8 44.65 35.67 34.15
C LEU A 8 43.14 35.61 34.39
N PHE A 9 42.60 36.35 35.38
CA PHE A 9 41.16 36.43 35.63
C PHE A 9 40.41 37.18 34.51
N PHE A 10 41.00 38.25 33.96
CA PHE A 10 40.47 38.97 32.80
C PHE A 10 40.59 38.14 31.50
N LEU A 11 41.67 37.38 31.32
CA LEU A 11 41.81 36.47 30.17
C LEU A 11 40.83 35.30 30.25
N PHE A 12 40.52 34.82 31.44
CA PHE A 12 39.50 33.76 31.65
C PHE A 12 38.06 34.31 31.49
N PHE A 13 37.85 35.58 31.74
CA PHE A 13 36.54 36.26 31.54
C PHE A 13 36.32 36.69 30.09
N CYS A 14 37.37 36.93 29.31
CA CYS A 14 37.29 37.19 27.86
C CYS A 14 37.23 35.95 27.01
N LEU A 15 37.42 34.73 27.56
CA LEU A 15 37.04 33.43 26.96
C LEU A 15 35.55 33.13 27.17
N HIS A 16 34.69 34.14 27.33
CA HIS A 16 33.28 33.96 27.02
C HIS A 16 33.22 33.65 25.55
N THR A 17 33.25 32.35 25.27
CA THR A 17 32.85 31.76 24.04
C THR A 17 31.78 32.59 23.37
N ALA A 18 32.10 33.19 22.23
CA ALA A 18 31.09 33.65 21.31
C ALA A 18 30.27 32.38 20.94
N PHE A 19 29.28 32.05 21.76
CA PHE A 19 28.26 31.09 21.38
C PHE A 19 27.58 31.70 20.17
N ALA A 20 28.01 31.27 18.99
CA ALA A 20 27.34 31.66 17.77
C ALA A 20 25.86 31.40 17.99
N GLN A 21 25.08 32.46 18.04
CA GLN A 21 23.65 32.38 18.30
C GLN A 21 23.03 31.50 17.22
N ARG A 22 22.25 30.52 17.65
CA ARG A 22 21.57 29.61 16.72
C ARG A 22 20.15 30.09 16.49
N VAL A 23 19.75 30.09 15.24
CA VAL A 23 18.41 30.47 14.78
C VAL A 23 17.77 29.31 14.05
N ILE A 24 16.45 29.28 14.02
CA ILE A 24 15.66 28.28 13.33
C ILE A 24 15.17 28.88 12.02
N VAL A 25 15.48 28.20 10.92
CA VAL A 25 14.89 28.47 9.61
C VAL A 25 13.87 27.39 9.33
N ARG A 26 12.63 27.79 9.17
CA ARG A 26 11.52 26.88 8.84
C ARG A 26 10.75 27.38 7.63
N GLY A 27 10.00 26.50 7.00
CA GLY A 27 9.16 26.88 5.87
C GLY A 27 8.48 25.68 5.23
N ARG A 28 7.88 25.93 4.11
CA ARG A 28 7.21 24.95 3.28
C ARG A 28 7.87 24.91 1.89
N VAL A 29 8.09 23.69 1.38
CA VAL A 29 8.52 23.47 0.00
C VAL A 29 7.32 23.05 -0.84
N THR A 30 7.09 23.74 -1.95
CA THR A 30 5.96 23.51 -2.85
C THR A 30 6.41 23.42 -4.32
N ASP A 31 5.61 22.80 -5.15
CA ASP A 31 5.71 22.84 -6.60
C ASP A 31 5.28 24.23 -7.11
N ALA A 32 6.13 24.91 -7.87
CA ALA A 32 5.85 26.26 -8.35
C ALA A 32 4.71 26.35 -9.37
N LYS A 33 4.44 25.26 -10.13
CA LYS A 33 3.36 25.21 -11.14
C LYS A 33 2.01 24.84 -10.54
N THR A 34 1.98 23.98 -9.50
CA THR A 34 0.74 23.47 -8.91
C THR A 34 0.44 24.02 -7.54
N GLY A 35 1.49 24.42 -6.79
CA GLY A 35 1.42 24.82 -5.38
C GLY A 35 1.24 23.63 -4.42
N GLU A 36 1.30 22.39 -4.91
CA GLU A 36 1.24 21.20 -4.07
C GLU A 36 2.48 21.09 -3.17
N ALA A 37 2.31 20.57 -1.97
CA ALA A 37 3.41 20.35 -1.04
C ALA A 37 4.35 19.27 -1.55
N LEU A 38 5.67 19.53 -1.46
CA LEU A 38 6.72 18.59 -1.85
C LEU A 38 7.32 17.92 -0.62
N SER A 39 6.97 16.66 -0.41
CA SER A 39 7.59 15.83 0.63
C SER A 39 8.94 15.29 0.15
N ASP A 40 9.85 15.09 1.11
CA ASP A 40 11.18 14.52 0.85
C ASP A 40 12.11 15.41 -0.01
N ALA A 41 11.79 16.70 -0.17
CA ALA A 41 12.72 17.69 -0.72
C ALA A 41 13.86 17.94 0.28
N ASN A 42 15.11 17.95 -0.17
CA ASN A 42 16.28 18.16 0.67
C ASN A 42 16.56 19.66 0.80
N VAL A 43 16.53 20.15 2.01
CA VAL A 43 16.93 21.52 2.37
C VAL A 43 18.28 21.45 3.06
N LEU A 44 19.29 22.12 2.51
CA LEU A 44 20.69 22.03 2.92
C LEU A 44 21.30 23.43 3.05
N GLU A 45 22.03 23.68 4.11
CA GLU A 45 22.93 24.82 4.23
C GLU A 45 24.29 24.40 3.71
N MET A 46 24.77 25.12 2.68
CA MET A 46 25.94 24.71 1.87
C MET A 46 27.27 24.75 2.62
N ASN A 47 27.46 25.73 3.53
CA ASN A 47 28.73 25.91 4.23
C ASN A 47 28.95 24.89 5.35
N SER A 48 27.88 24.55 6.08
CA SER A 48 27.94 23.58 7.20
C SER A 48 27.57 22.16 6.78
N SER A 49 27.07 21.98 5.56
CA SER A 49 26.46 20.72 5.08
C SER A 49 25.36 20.19 6.00
N THR A 50 24.74 21.11 6.79
CA THR A 50 23.63 20.79 7.68
C THR A 50 22.35 20.79 6.88
N GLY A 51 21.58 19.68 6.92
CA GLY A 51 20.38 19.57 6.11
C GLY A 51 19.34 18.62 6.65
N MET A 52 18.14 18.78 6.12
CA MET A 52 16.99 17.90 6.40
C MET A 52 16.09 17.76 5.19
N ALA A 53 15.31 16.68 5.17
CA ALA A 53 14.26 16.50 4.17
C ALA A 53 12.93 17.05 4.70
N THR A 54 12.10 17.59 3.81
CA THR A 54 10.75 18.00 4.15
C THR A 54 9.89 16.81 4.59
N ASN A 55 8.98 17.05 5.51
CA ASN A 55 8.03 16.03 5.93
C ASN A 55 6.92 15.81 4.88
N ALA A 56 5.96 14.96 5.21
CA ALA A 56 4.83 14.61 4.35
C ALA A 56 3.99 15.78 3.83
N TYR A 57 4.11 16.95 4.44
CA TYR A 57 3.34 18.17 4.15
C TYR A 57 4.22 19.28 3.58
N GLY A 58 5.43 18.92 3.15
CA GLY A 58 6.41 19.86 2.62
C GLY A 58 7.06 20.76 3.67
N LEU A 59 6.83 20.51 4.97
CA LEU A 59 7.37 21.35 6.05
C LEU A 59 8.79 20.93 6.41
N TYR A 60 9.64 21.92 6.73
CA TYR A 60 10.99 21.72 7.25
C TYR A 60 11.30 22.69 8.39
N SER A 61 12.25 22.33 9.24
CA SER A 61 12.74 23.17 10.32
C SER A 61 14.20 22.81 10.61
N ILE A 62 15.13 23.69 10.28
CA ILE A 62 16.58 23.50 10.40
C ILE A 62 17.18 24.55 11.35
N THR A 63 18.08 24.13 12.23
CA THR A 63 18.78 25.03 13.15
C THR A 63 20.13 25.41 12.55
N LEU A 64 20.34 26.70 12.30
CA LEU A 64 21.55 27.25 11.70
C LEU A 64 22.21 28.28 12.63
N HIS A 65 23.44 28.71 12.28
CA HIS A 65 24.11 29.81 12.95
C HIS A 65 23.62 31.16 12.40
N THR A 66 23.58 32.18 13.25
CA THR A 66 23.38 33.56 12.79
C THR A 66 24.46 33.98 11.80
N GLY A 67 24.13 34.88 10.88
CA GLY A 67 25.02 35.39 9.88
C GLY A 67 24.61 35.04 8.46
N ARG A 68 25.53 35.15 7.53
CA ARG A 68 25.31 34.84 6.12
C ARG A 68 25.31 33.30 5.88
N CYS A 69 24.23 32.77 5.34
CA CYS A 69 24.13 31.37 4.94
C CYS A 69 23.64 31.23 3.50
N VAL A 70 24.03 30.16 2.84
CA VAL A 70 23.51 29.78 1.52
C VAL A 70 22.60 28.56 1.70
N LEU A 71 21.29 28.81 1.63
CA LEU A 71 20.29 27.75 1.71
C LEU A 71 20.00 27.20 0.32
N GLN A 72 20.09 25.89 0.16
CA GLN A 72 19.80 25.19 -1.07
C GLN A 72 18.64 24.20 -0.85
N CYS A 73 17.70 24.15 -1.79
CA CYS A 73 16.66 23.14 -1.80
C CYS A 73 16.70 22.36 -3.11
N SER A 74 16.75 21.05 -2.99
CA SER A 74 16.81 20.16 -4.14
C SER A 74 15.79 19.01 -4.00
N MET A 75 15.17 18.69 -5.10
CA MET A 75 14.30 17.52 -5.24
C MET A 75 14.43 17.01 -6.67
N LEU A 76 14.32 15.69 -6.80
CA LEU A 76 14.35 15.06 -8.11
C LEU A 76 13.18 15.50 -8.99
N GLY A 77 13.45 15.76 -10.28
CA GLY A 77 12.46 16.29 -11.21
C GLY A 77 12.25 17.79 -11.10
N TYR A 78 13.03 18.48 -10.25
CA TYR A 78 12.95 19.92 -10.04
C TYR A 78 14.29 20.58 -10.23
N THR A 79 14.27 21.85 -10.66
CA THR A 79 15.45 22.69 -10.66
C THR A 79 15.83 23.02 -9.22
N THR A 80 17.10 22.83 -8.89
CA THR A 80 17.63 23.18 -7.57
C THR A 80 17.45 24.68 -7.31
N TRP A 81 16.82 25.03 -6.21
CA TRP A 81 16.69 26.39 -5.72
C TRP A 81 17.84 26.70 -4.76
N SER A 82 18.38 27.93 -4.81
CA SER A 82 19.40 28.39 -3.88
C SER A 82 19.22 29.89 -3.62
N ASP A 83 19.40 30.30 -2.38
CA ASP A 83 19.36 31.70 -1.97
C ASP A 83 20.36 31.98 -0.86
N THR A 84 20.85 33.22 -0.81
CA THR A 84 21.76 33.70 0.25
C THR A 84 21.00 34.54 1.23
N LEU A 85 20.91 34.06 2.46
CA LEU A 85 20.13 34.66 3.54
C LEU A 85 21.07 35.29 4.59
N GLN A 86 20.65 36.42 5.18
CA GLN A 86 21.26 36.99 6.36
C GLN A 86 20.39 36.65 7.55
N LEU A 87 20.80 35.71 8.36
CA LEU A 87 20.05 35.21 9.50
C LEU A 87 20.40 35.99 10.77
N LEU A 88 19.45 36.71 11.30
CA LEU A 88 19.55 37.43 12.59
C LEU A 88 18.71 36.75 13.67
N ASP A 89 17.51 36.34 13.31
CA ASP A 89 16.51 35.70 14.16
C ASP A 89 15.84 34.51 13.46
N ASN A 90 14.94 33.81 14.17
CA ASN A 90 14.13 32.74 13.58
C ASN A 90 13.36 33.26 12.36
N THR A 91 13.53 32.57 11.25
CA THR A 91 13.07 33.05 9.94
C THR A 91 12.20 32.01 9.26
N VAL A 92 11.16 32.46 8.55
CA VAL A 92 10.32 31.62 7.70
C VAL A 92 10.73 31.82 6.25
N VAL A 93 11.09 30.72 5.57
CA VAL A 93 11.49 30.70 4.16
C VAL A 93 10.66 29.66 3.43
N ASP A 94 9.65 30.09 2.70
CA ASP A 94 8.86 29.21 1.84
C ASP A 94 9.53 29.10 0.46
N ILE A 95 9.67 27.87 -0.05
CA ILE A 95 10.41 27.57 -1.26
C ILE A 95 9.46 27.00 -2.30
N ALA A 96 9.45 27.57 -3.51
CA ALA A 96 8.73 27.04 -4.65
C ALA A 96 9.70 26.47 -5.69
N LEU A 97 9.78 25.16 -5.81
CA LEU A 97 10.66 24.50 -6.77
C LEU A 97 10.02 24.46 -8.15
N GLN A 98 10.80 24.85 -9.16
CA GLN A 98 10.36 24.78 -10.57
C GLN A 98 10.53 23.35 -11.10
N PRO A 99 9.45 22.70 -11.60
CA PRO A 99 9.59 21.45 -12.30
C PRO A 99 10.53 21.57 -13.50
N ASN A 100 11.46 20.63 -13.62
CA ASN A 100 12.42 20.60 -14.72
C ASN A 100 11.96 19.57 -15.77
N ASP A 101 11.30 20.06 -16.81
CA ASP A 101 10.77 19.22 -17.89
C ASP A 101 11.89 18.45 -18.66
N TYR A 102 13.14 18.92 -18.64
CA TYR A 102 14.29 18.22 -19.23
C TYR A 102 14.74 17.05 -18.36
N LEU A 103 14.71 17.19 -17.04
CA LEU A 103 14.99 16.10 -16.11
C LEU A 103 13.80 15.11 -16.05
N LEU A 104 12.57 15.56 -16.24
CA LEU A 104 11.39 14.71 -16.29
C LEU A 104 11.32 13.81 -17.54
N LYS A 105 12.01 14.17 -18.63
CA LYS A 105 12.06 13.34 -19.86
C LYS A 105 12.98 12.12 -19.77
N GLY A 106 13.81 12.03 -18.77
CA GLY A 106 14.77 10.94 -18.62
C GLY A 106 15.10 10.54 -17.18
N VAL A 107 14.37 11.04 -16.21
CA VAL A 107 14.74 10.84 -14.80
C VAL A 107 13.66 10.12 -14.07
N GLU A 108 13.95 8.92 -13.71
CA GLU A 108 13.27 8.25 -12.63
C GLU A 108 14.25 7.91 -11.54
N VAL A 109 14.11 8.48 -10.41
CA VAL A 109 14.81 8.00 -9.24
C VAL A 109 13.78 7.56 -8.23
N LEU A 110 13.90 6.35 -7.74
CA LEU A 110 13.40 6.05 -6.42
C LEU A 110 14.03 7.08 -5.48
N GLY A 111 13.22 7.92 -4.86
CA GLY A 111 13.68 8.86 -3.86
C GLY A 111 14.60 8.13 -2.88
N ALA A 112 15.63 8.79 -2.35
CA ALA A 112 16.53 8.17 -1.41
C ALA A 112 15.71 7.49 -0.32
N ARG A 113 15.87 6.17 -0.17
CA ARG A 113 15.13 5.40 0.83
C ARG A 113 15.49 5.93 2.20
N LYS A 114 14.49 6.38 2.95
CA LYS A 114 14.70 6.79 4.34
C LYS A 114 14.95 5.59 5.24
N HIS A 115 14.23 4.50 4.99
CA HIS A 115 14.20 3.31 5.83
C HIS A 115 14.51 2.03 5.05
N SER A 116 15.00 1.03 5.76
CA SER A 116 15.18 -0.33 5.24
C SER A 116 13.85 -0.87 4.69
N GLY A 117 13.90 -1.46 3.49
CA GLY A 117 12.72 -2.02 2.83
C GLY A 117 11.63 -1.02 2.44
N GLN A 118 11.89 0.29 2.49
CA GLN A 118 10.98 1.31 1.97
C GLN A 118 11.13 1.45 0.46
N PHE A 119 10.01 1.56 -0.25
CA PHE A 119 9.94 1.93 -1.67
C PHE A 119 8.92 3.04 -1.86
N MET A 120 9.32 4.08 -2.55
CA MET A 120 8.48 5.20 -2.91
C MET A 120 8.21 5.16 -4.41
N LEU A 121 6.93 5.22 -4.79
CA LEU A 121 6.48 5.31 -6.18
C LEU A 121 5.67 6.59 -6.36
N ASP A 122 5.98 7.33 -7.40
CA ASP A 122 5.19 8.47 -7.86
C ASP A 122 4.17 8.05 -8.94
N ALA A 123 3.22 8.94 -9.24
CA ALA A 123 2.17 8.67 -10.22
C ALA A 123 2.73 8.40 -11.64
N GLN A 124 3.89 8.96 -12.01
CA GLN A 124 4.48 8.76 -13.34
C GLN A 124 4.95 7.32 -13.53
N LYS A 125 5.59 6.73 -12.52
CA LYS A 125 6.03 5.33 -12.54
C LYS A 125 4.86 4.38 -12.66
N ILE A 126 3.78 4.66 -11.92
CA ILE A 126 2.56 3.85 -11.97
C ILE A 126 1.95 3.88 -13.38
N GLN A 127 1.97 5.04 -14.05
CA GLN A 127 1.43 5.21 -15.41
C GLN A 127 2.29 4.56 -16.50
N ALA A 128 3.57 4.27 -16.24
CA ALA A 128 4.49 3.76 -17.24
C ALA A 128 4.39 2.24 -17.46
N LEU A 129 3.85 1.47 -16.50
CA LEU A 129 3.77 0.02 -16.62
C LEU A 129 2.66 -0.40 -17.61
N PRO A 130 2.91 -1.44 -18.45
CA PRO A 130 1.85 -2.12 -19.19
C PRO A 130 0.85 -2.76 -18.24
N VAL A 131 -0.44 -2.56 -18.51
CA VAL A 131 -1.52 -3.09 -17.65
C VAL A 131 -2.73 -3.55 -18.45
N VAL A 132 -3.50 -4.44 -17.87
CA VAL A 132 -4.74 -4.96 -18.47
C VAL A 132 -5.72 -3.80 -18.70
N GLY A 133 -6.31 -3.75 -19.89
CA GLY A 133 -7.29 -2.73 -20.21
C GLY A 133 -6.73 -1.32 -20.46
N GLY A 134 -5.40 -1.15 -20.42
CA GLY A 134 -4.76 0.16 -20.56
C GLY A 134 -4.98 1.06 -19.34
N GLU A 135 -5.44 0.50 -18.23
CA GLU A 135 -5.70 1.22 -16.98
C GLU A 135 -4.50 1.07 -16.04
N PRO A 136 -3.72 2.15 -15.78
CA PRO A 136 -2.60 2.11 -14.87
C PRO A 136 -3.03 1.65 -13.48
N ASP A 137 -2.28 0.73 -12.87
CA ASP A 137 -2.66 0.08 -11.63
C ASP A 137 -1.54 0.12 -10.59
N LEU A 138 -1.86 0.77 -9.45
CA LEU A 138 -0.95 0.92 -8.32
C LEU A 138 -0.49 -0.42 -7.75
N ILE A 139 -1.44 -1.32 -7.47
CA ILE A 139 -1.15 -2.61 -6.83
C ILE A 139 -0.30 -3.48 -7.77
N LYS A 140 -0.59 -3.48 -9.07
CA LYS A 140 0.25 -4.14 -10.08
C LYS A 140 1.68 -3.59 -10.07
N THR A 141 1.83 -2.27 -9.98
CA THR A 141 3.16 -1.65 -9.92
C THR A 141 3.94 -2.12 -8.67
N LEU A 142 3.28 -2.17 -7.50
CA LEU A 142 3.89 -2.68 -6.28
C LEU A 142 4.32 -4.15 -6.39
N GLN A 143 3.60 -4.96 -7.17
CA GLN A 143 3.98 -6.35 -7.42
C GLN A 143 5.34 -6.51 -8.12
N PHE A 144 5.84 -5.47 -8.83
CA PHE A 144 7.16 -5.47 -9.46
C PHE A 144 8.31 -5.16 -8.51
N LEU A 145 8.03 -4.87 -7.24
CA LEU A 145 9.05 -4.61 -6.23
C LEU A 145 9.52 -5.91 -5.56
N PRO A 146 10.78 -5.97 -5.06
CA PRO A 146 11.30 -7.16 -4.40
C PRO A 146 10.56 -7.45 -3.10
N GLY A 147 10.38 -8.74 -2.78
CA GLY A 147 9.65 -9.19 -1.59
C GLY A 147 8.12 -9.07 -1.69
N VAL A 148 7.60 -8.59 -2.81
CA VAL A 148 6.16 -8.50 -3.09
C VAL A 148 5.77 -9.58 -4.09
N GLN A 149 4.87 -10.46 -3.69
CA GLN A 149 4.39 -11.56 -4.51
C GLN A 149 2.95 -11.31 -4.95
N SER A 150 2.66 -11.59 -6.21
CA SER A 150 1.30 -11.56 -6.75
C SER A 150 0.52 -12.83 -6.38
N GLY A 151 -0.79 -12.75 -6.42
CA GLY A 151 -1.67 -13.90 -6.41
C GLY A 151 -1.60 -14.72 -7.72
N ASN A 152 -2.76 -15.18 -8.19
CA ASN A 152 -2.92 -15.92 -9.44
C ASN A 152 -2.80 -14.99 -10.66
N GLU A 153 -2.94 -15.56 -11.86
CA GLU A 153 -3.03 -14.79 -13.09
C GLU A 153 -4.07 -13.67 -12.98
N GLY A 154 -3.68 -12.46 -13.36
CA GLY A 154 -4.56 -11.30 -13.31
C GLY A 154 -4.80 -10.68 -11.92
N ALA A 155 -4.51 -11.39 -10.82
CA ALA A 155 -4.88 -10.94 -9.48
C ALA A 155 -4.04 -9.76 -8.97
N ASN A 156 -4.70 -8.78 -8.42
CA ASN A 156 -4.11 -7.61 -7.72
C ASN A 156 -3.84 -7.84 -6.24
N ASN A 157 -3.88 -9.10 -5.80
CA ASN A 157 -3.53 -9.44 -4.43
C ASN A 157 -2.02 -9.39 -4.24
N ILE A 158 -1.57 -8.88 -3.10
CA ILE A 158 -0.16 -8.84 -2.75
C ILE A 158 0.12 -9.52 -1.42
N SER A 159 1.10 -10.40 -1.43
CA SER A 159 1.71 -11.02 -0.26
C SER A 159 3.11 -10.47 -0.08
N VAL A 160 3.42 -9.98 1.11
CA VAL A 160 4.72 -9.37 1.38
C VAL A 160 5.49 -10.25 2.36
N ARG A 161 6.66 -10.76 1.91
CA ARG A 161 7.59 -11.55 2.73
C ARG A 161 6.96 -12.77 3.40
N GLY A 162 6.18 -13.53 2.63
CA GLY A 162 5.56 -14.75 3.12
C GLY A 162 4.44 -14.56 4.13
N SER A 163 3.78 -13.42 4.11
CA SER A 163 2.58 -13.12 4.87
C SER A 163 1.35 -13.16 3.97
N ASN A 164 0.17 -13.39 4.52
CA ASN A 164 -1.06 -13.32 3.75
C ASN A 164 -1.35 -11.86 3.30
N GLN A 165 -2.18 -11.71 2.28
CA GLN A 165 -2.53 -10.39 1.72
C GLN A 165 -3.22 -9.46 2.72
N TRP A 166 -3.96 -10.01 3.67
CA TRP A 166 -4.75 -9.28 4.65
C TRP A 166 -3.94 -8.75 5.85
N GLY A 167 -2.67 -9.15 5.92
CA GLY A 167 -1.71 -8.60 6.88
C GLY A 167 -1.17 -7.24 6.47
N ASN A 168 -1.43 -6.75 5.26
CA ASN A 168 -0.99 -5.45 4.80
C ASN A 168 -1.93 -4.33 5.28
N LEU A 169 -1.36 -3.23 5.74
CA LEU A 169 -2.09 -2.00 6.02
C LEU A 169 -2.13 -1.16 4.74
N VAL A 170 -3.29 -1.05 4.12
CA VAL A 170 -3.49 -0.24 2.92
C VAL A 170 -4.25 1.02 3.31
N LEU A 171 -3.64 2.18 3.09
CA LEU A 171 -4.17 3.48 3.46
C LEU A 171 -4.36 4.36 2.23
N LEU A 172 -5.46 5.11 2.19
CA LEU A 172 -5.68 6.22 1.27
C LEU A 172 -5.92 7.50 2.08
N ASP A 173 -4.97 8.44 2.01
CA ASP A 173 -5.00 9.66 2.85
C ASP A 173 -5.31 9.36 4.31
N GLU A 174 -4.59 8.37 4.90
CA GLU A 174 -4.69 7.88 6.28
C GLU A 174 -5.87 6.96 6.60
N ALA A 175 -6.88 6.88 5.73
CA ALA A 175 -8.02 5.99 5.91
C ALA A 175 -7.72 4.56 5.43
N VAL A 176 -8.14 3.56 6.21
CA VAL A 176 -7.94 2.15 5.85
C VAL A 176 -8.87 1.75 4.70
N VAL A 177 -8.30 1.19 3.65
CA VAL A 177 -9.02 0.54 2.55
C VAL A 177 -8.99 -0.97 2.77
N TYR A 178 -10.12 -1.55 3.16
CA TYR A 178 -10.19 -2.96 3.58
C TYR A 178 -10.08 -3.95 2.42
N ASN A 179 -10.68 -3.63 1.29
CA ASN A 179 -10.51 -4.39 0.05
C ASN A 179 -10.01 -3.43 -1.06
N PRO A 180 -8.70 -3.43 -1.37
CA PRO A 180 -8.14 -2.48 -2.32
C PRO A 180 -8.31 -2.90 -3.78
N THR A 181 -9.34 -3.73 -4.11
CA THR A 181 -9.48 -4.32 -5.46
C THR A 181 -10.90 -4.28 -5.99
N HIS A 182 -11.00 -4.14 -7.32
CA HIS A 182 -12.22 -4.26 -8.12
C HIS A 182 -12.24 -5.55 -8.96
N VAL A 183 -13.42 -5.94 -9.42
CA VAL A 183 -13.65 -7.00 -10.41
C VAL A 183 -12.89 -8.28 -10.02
N LEU A 184 -13.23 -8.85 -8.83
CA LEU A 184 -12.59 -10.08 -8.32
C LEU A 184 -11.05 -10.01 -8.28
N SER A 185 -10.50 -8.87 -7.92
CA SER A 185 -9.06 -8.59 -7.83
C SER A 185 -8.32 -8.32 -9.14
N PHE A 186 -9.00 -7.99 -10.23
CA PHE A 186 -8.33 -7.64 -11.49
C PHE A 186 -7.78 -6.23 -11.54
N PHE A 187 -8.42 -5.27 -10.87
CA PHE A 187 -8.03 -3.86 -10.85
C PHE A 187 -7.92 -3.37 -9.41
N SER A 188 -7.07 -2.37 -9.19
CA SER A 188 -7.04 -1.69 -7.90
C SER A 188 -8.12 -0.60 -7.81
N VAL A 189 -8.56 -0.29 -6.60
CA VAL A 189 -9.50 0.80 -6.31
C VAL A 189 -8.88 2.18 -6.48
N PHE A 190 -7.58 2.27 -6.70
CA PHE A 190 -6.84 3.53 -6.76
C PHE A 190 -6.90 4.14 -8.15
N ASN A 191 -7.54 5.30 -8.29
CA ASN A 191 -7.46 6.11 -9.49
C ASN A 191 -6.14 6.88 -9.52
N ASN A 192 -5.20 6.45 -10.38
CA ASN A 192 -3.85 7.01 -10.45
C ASN A 192 -3.80 8.50 -10.80
N ASP A 193 -4.83 9.06 -11.45
CA ASP A 193 -4.88 10.48 -11.78
C ASP A 193 -5.05 11.34 -10.51
N ALA A 194 -5.64 10.75 -9.44
CA ALA A 194 -5.81 11.39 -8.13
C ALA A 194 -4.64 11.13 -7.15
N ILE A 195 -3.67 10.26 -7.49
CA ILE A 195 -2.58 9.85 -6.59
C ILE A 195 -1.35 10.72 -6.82
N GLN A 196 -0.74 11.19 -5.73
CA GLN A 196 0.53 11.89 -5.70
C GLN A 196 1.70 10.91 -5.58
N LYS A 197 1.66 10.05 -4.54
CA LYS A 197 2.71 9.08 -4.25
C LYS A 197 2.21 7.91 -3.42
N VAL A 198 3.01 6.87 -3.40
CA VAL A 198 2.80 5.67 -2.60
C VAL A 198 4.08 5.30 -1.90
N ASP A 199 4.01 5.08 -0.60
CA ASP A 199 5.08 4.53 0.22
C ASP A 199 4.75 3.08 0.60
N LEU A 200 5.60 2.14 0.20
CA LEU A 200 5.57 0.76 0.65
C LEU A 200 6.66 0.54 1.69
N TYR A 201 6.30 0.09 2.90
CA TYR A 201 7.23 -0.29 3.97
C TYR A 201 7.14 -1.80 4.21
N LYS A 202 8.29 -2.51 4.15
CA LYS A 202 8.38 -3.97 4.31
C LYS A 202 9.22 -4.40 5.51
N SER A 203 10.23 -3.60 5.92
CA SER A 203 11.16 -3.93 7.00
C SER A 203 10.92 -3.09 8.23
N TYR A 204 11.36 -1.86 8.22
CA TYR A 204 11.04 -0.87 9.21
C TYR A 204 9.87 0.00 8.71
N PHE A 205 8.92 0.27 9.55
CA PHE A 205 7.87 1.25 9.30
C PHE A 205 7.59 2.09 10.55
N PRO A 206 7.36 3.41 10.39
CA PRO A 206 7.17 4.35 11.49
C PRO A 206 6.10 3.90 12.49
N LEU A 207 6.30 4.22 13.75
CA LEU A 207 5.44 3.76 14.86
C LEU A 207 4.01 4.32 14.82
N LYS A 208 3.74 5.36 14.03
CA LYS A 208 2.38 5.86 13.76
C LYS A 208 1.49 4.82 13.06
N TYR A 209 2.08 3.84 12.40
CA TYR A 209 1.35 2.74 11.74
C TYR A 209 1.24 1.53 12.67
N GLY A 210 0.04 1.01 12.83
CA GLY A 210 -0.27 -0.18 13.63
C GLY A 210 -1.49 -0.93 13.12
N GLY A 211 -1.88 -2.01 13.80
CA GLY A 211 -3.08 -2.78 13.51
C GLY A 211 -2.95 -3.79 12.36
N ARG A 212 -1.77 -3.94 11.74
CA ARG A 212 -1.46 -4.94 10.71
C ARG A 212 -0.05 -5.50 10.91
N SER A 213 0.17 -6.72 10.44
CA SER A 213 1.36 -7.52 10.77
C SER A 213 2.28 -7.82 9.58
N SER A 214 2.05 -7.25 8.38
CA SER A 214 2.86 -7.59 7.19
C SER A 214 3.64 -6.40 6.66
N SER A 215 2.98 -5.46 6.02
CA SER A 215 3.56 -4.27 5.41
C SER A 215 2.61 -3.09 5.54
N VAL A 216 3.11 -1.90 5.21
CA VAL A 216 2.29 -0.69 5.11
C VAL A 216 2.36 -0.15 3.68
N ILE A 217 1.22 0.13 3.10
CA ILE A 217 1.04 0.78 1.80
C ILE A 217 0.30 2.09 2.08
N ASP A 218 1.05 3.20 2.14
CA ASP A 218 0.50 4.53 2.40
C ASP A 218 0.32 5.27 1.07
N VAL A 219 -0.91 5.36 0.60
CA VAL A 219 -1.29 6.04 -0.65
C VAL A 219 -1.76 7.44 -0.34
N ARG A 220 -1.12 8.43 -0.96
CA ARG A 220 -1.49 9.83 -0.80
C ARG A 220 -2.09 10.39 -2.06
N MET A 221 -3.24 11.03 -1.90
CA MET A 221 -3.90 11.76 -2.96
C MET A 221 -3.20 13.11 -3.20
N ARG A 222 -3.23 13.56 -4.46
CA ARG A 222 -2.85 14.92 -4.85
C ARG A 222 -3.69 15.95 -4.10
N GLU A 223 -3.10 17.12 -3.84
CA GLU A 223 -3.81 18.22 -3.16
C GLU A 223 -4.67 19.04 -4.15
N GLY A 224 -4.45 18.88 -5.46
CA GLY A 224 -5.04 19.68 -6.52
C GLY A 224 -4.26 20.97 -6.82
N ASN A 225 -4.46 21.52 -7.98
CA ASN A 225 -3.72 22.69 -8.45
C ASN A 225 -4.24 23.98 -7.81
N SER A 226 -3.40 24.66 -7.02
CA SER A 226 -3.74 25.94 -6.37
C SER A 226 -3.48 27.17 -7.26
N LYS A 227 -2.95 27.00 -8.47
CA LYS A 227 -2.58 28.07 -9.41
C LYS A 227 -3.55 28.20 -10.57
N GLU A 228 -3.90 27.05 -11.16
CA GLU A 228 -4.67 26.97 -12.41
C GLU A 228 -5.78 25.91 -12.32
N ARG A 229 -6.86 26.12 -13.04
CA ARG A 229 -7.87 25.08 -13.26
C ARG A 229 -7.38 24.12 -14.33
N LYS A 230 -7.36 22.82 -14.02
CA LYS A 230 -7.00 21.77 -14.96
C LYS A 230 -8.09 20.70 -15.01
N ARG A 231 -8.29 20.16 -16.19
CA ARG A 231 -9.27 19.12 -16.45
C ARG A 231 -8.64 18.07 -17.34
N SER A 232 -8.94 16.81 -17.09
CA SER A 232 -8.57 15.74 -18.00
C SER A 232 -9.68 14.71 -18.09
N ALA A 233 -9.78 14.07 -19.25
CA ALA A 233 -10.66 12.94 -19.49
C ALA A 233 -9.88 11.84 -20.20
N SER A 234 -10.14 10.58 -19.84
CA SER A 234 -9.56 9.41 -20.50
C SER A 234 -10.68 8.43 -20.87
N LEU A 235 -10.57 7.87 -22.07
CA LEU A 235 -11.47 6.85 -22.58
C LEU A 235 -10.63 5.61 -22.94
N GLY A 236 -10.86 4.52 -22.24
CA GLY A 236 -10.22 3.23 -22.48
C GLY A 236 -11.22 2.15 -22.84
N LEU A 237 -10.73 0.95 -23.23
CA LEU A 237 -11.60 -0.19 -23.54
C LEU A 237 -12.35 -0.72 -22.33
N ILE A 238 -11.80 -0.55 -21.12
CA ILE A 238 -12.35 -1.14 -19.89
C ILE A 238 -12.90 -0.09 -18.93
N ALA A 239 -12.33 1.13 -18.93
CA ALA A 239 -12.76 2.20 -18.04
C ALA A 239 -12.62 3.58 -18.66
N SER A 240 -13.45 4.50 -18.20
CA SER A 240 -13.37 5.94 -18.50
C SER A 240 -13.11 6.71 -17.23
N LYS A 241 -12.36 7.82 -17.32
CA LYS A 241 -11.99 8.66 -16.19
C LYS A 241 -12.18 10.14 -16.48
N VAL A 242 -12.43 10.88 -15.42
CA VAL A 242 -12.43 12.35 -15.43
C VAL A 242 -11.71 12.87 -14.19
N LEU A 243 -10.96 13.95 -14.36
CA LEU A 243 -10.30 14.67 -13.27
C LEU A 243 -10.55 16.16 -13.44
N LEU A 244 -10.93 16.80 -12.35
CA LEU A 244 -11.13 18.24 -12.22
C LEU A 244 -10.34 18.75 -11.04
N GLU A 245 -9.51 19.74 -11.22
CA GLU A 245 -8.75 20.38 -10.14
C GLU A 245 -8.63 21.89 -10.37
N GLY A 246 -8.45 22.62 -9.28
CA GLY A 246 -8.29 24.06 -9.39
C GLY A 246 -8.13 24.77 -8.06
N PRO A 247 -7.84 26.11 -8.11
CA PRO A 247 -7.63 26.93 -6.96
C PRO A 247 -8.91 27.21 -6.18
N LEU A 248 -8.77 27.31 -4.86
CA LEU A 248 -9.68 27.97 -3.93
C LEU A 248 -8.99 29.22 -3.38
N LYS A 249 -9.74 30.11 -2.72
CA LYS A 249 -9.22 31.38 -2.19
C LYS A 249 -7.92 31.21 -1.36
N LYS A 250 -7.80 30.15 -0.57
CA LYS A 250 -6.62 29.85 0.28
C LYS A 250 -6.19 28.38 0.20
N GLY A 251 -6.39 27.72 -0.94
CA GLY A 251 -6.07 26.31 -1.11
C GLY A 251 -6.40 25.79 -2.49
N SER A 252 -6.78 24.53 -2.57
CA SER A 252 -7.11 23.84 -3.83
C SER A 252 -8.16 22.77 -3.61
N TYR A 253 -8.76 22.34 -4.73
CA TYR A 253 -9.63 21.17 -4.79
C TYR A 253 -9.18 20.22 -5.89
N LEU A 254 -9.51 18.95 -5.71
CA LEU A 254 -9.39 17.89 -6.69
C LEU A 254 -10.64 17.01 -6.58
N VAL A 255 -11.25 16.69 -7.73
CA VAL A 255 -12.33 15.71 -7.85
C VAL A 255 -12.01 14.80 -9.02
N SER A 256 -12.06 13.49 -8.82
CA SER A 256 -11.88 12.52 -9.90
C SER A 256 -12.96 11.45 -9.85
N GLY A 257 -13.39 11.00 -11.03
CA GLY A 257 -14.28 9.88 -11.22
C GLY A 257 -13.68 8.87 -12.17
N ARG A 258 -13.88 7.58 -11.89
CA ARG A 258 -13.60 6.47 -12.80
C ARG A 258 -14.83 5.57 -12.86
N PHE A 259 -15.20 5.16 -14.04
CA PHE A 259 -16.25 4.17 -14.27
C PHE A 259 -15.71 3.06 -15.17
N GLY A 260 -15.73 1.84 -14.67
CA GLY A 260 -15.28 0.64 -15.34
C GLY A 260 -16.45 -0.19 -15.87
N TYR A 261 -16.30 -0.71 -17.11
CA TYR A 261 -17.32 -1.48 -17.82
C TYR A 261 -16.74 -2.75 -18.46
N PRO A 262 -15.98 -3.59 -17.73
CA PRO A 262 -15.35 -4.78 -18.30
C PRO A 262 -16.38 -5.78 -18.87
N GLY A 263 -17.59 -5.83 -18.33
CA GLY A 263 -18.66 -6.65 -18.86
C GLY A 263 -19.06 -6.30 -20.29
N VAL A 264 -19.09 -5.02 -20.63
CA VAL A 264 -19.35 -4.56 -22.01
C VAL A 264 -18.23 -4.99 -22.95
N THR A 265 -16.98 -4.79 -22.54
CA THR A 265 -15.80 -5.16 -23.33
C THR A 265 -15.75 -6.66 -23.59
N LEU A 266 -16.00 -7.49 -22.57
CA LEU A 266 -16.10 -8.95 -22.71
C LEU A 266 -17.24 -9.34 -23.64
N GLY A 267 -18.36 -8.62 -23.63
CA GLY A 267 -19.48 -8.81 -24.54
C GLY A 267 -19.11 -8.56 -26.00
N LEU A 268 -18.36 -7.50 -26.28
CA LEU A 268 -17.92 -7.13 -27.64
C LEU A 268 -16.87 -8.09 -28.23
N LEU A 269 -16.09 -8.76 -27.40
CA LEU A 269 -15.04 -9.68 -27.84
C LEU A 269 -15.54 -11.04 -28.35
N GLY A 270 -16.84 -11.25 -28.44
CA GLY A 270 -17.49 -12.42 -29.08
C GLY A 270 -18.39 -13.22 -28.16
N GLY A 271 -19.39 -13.87 -28.77
CA GLY A 271 -20.39 -14.73 -28.12
C GLY A 271 -21.67 -13.99 -27.72
N ASP A 272 -22.66 -14.74 -27.24
CA ASP A 272 -23.94 -14.23 -26.79
C ASP A 272 -23.79 -13.28 -25.57
N LEU A 273 -24.10 -12.00 -25.72
CA LEU A 273 -24.04 -11.00 -24.65
C LEU A 273 -24.87 -11.40 -23.42
N ALA A 274 -26.00 -12.09 -23.61
CA ALA A 274 -26.86 -12.54 -22.53
C ALA A 274 -26.21 -13.66 -21.68
N SER A 275 -25.19 -14.34 -22.18
CA SER A 275 -24.45 -15.36 -21.45
C SER A 275 -23.23 -14.81 -20.69
N LYS A 276 -22.83 -13.55 -20.95
CA LYS A 276 -21.67 -12.92 -20.32
C LYS A 276 -22.00 -12.36 -18.94
N PRO A 277 -21.02 -12.29 -18.03
CA PRO A 277 -21.24 -11.65 -16.74
C PRO A 277 -21.49 -10.16 -16.93
N GLN A 278 -22.47 -9.61 -16.20
CA GLN A 278 -22.63 -8.20 -16.05
C GLN A 278 -21.64 -7.72 -14.99
N MET A 279 -20.69 -6.88 -15.39
CA MET A 279 -19.62 -6.39 -14.51
C MET A 279 -19.39 -4.91 -14.75
N TRP A 280 -19.46 -4.13 -13.69
CA TRP A 280 -19.05 -2.72 -13.70
C TRP A 280 -18.54 -2.32 -12.32
N PHE A 281 -17.73 -1.27 -12.28
CA PHE A 281 -17.26 -0.68 -11.03
C PHE A 281 -17.14 0.84 -11.17
N TYR A 282 -17.06 1.52 -10.04
CA TYR A 282 -16.82 2.96 -10.03
C TYR A 282 -15.90 3.37 -8.88
N ASP A 283 -15.23 4.51 -9.05
CA ASP A 283 -14.49 5.23 -8.03
C ASP A 283 -14.75 6.73 -8.12
N VAL A 284 -14.96 7.34 -6.98
CA VAL A 284 -15.03 8.79 -6.82
C VAL A 284 -14.05 9.20 -5.74
N ASN A 285 -13.16 10.13 -6.06
CA ASN A 285 -12.23 10.73 -5.12
C ASN A 285 -12.48 12.23 -5.07
N ALA A 286 -12.48 12.81 -3.88
CA ALA A 286 -12.53 14.25 -3.70
C ALA A 286 -11.57 14.67 -2.60
N LYS A 287 -10.81 15.73 -2.85
CA LYS A 287 -9.92 16.32 -1.84
C LYS A 287 -10.01 17.84 -1.91
N VAL A 288 -10.08 18.44 -0.73
CA VAL A 288 -10.06 19.90 -0.56
C VAL A 288 -9.05 20.24 0.52
N ASN A 289 -8.25 21.24 0.29
CA ASN A 289 -7.40 21.80 1.33
C ASN A 289 -7.58 23.32 1.42
N THR A 290 -7.40 23.87 2.61
CA THR A 290 -7.46 25.31 2.84
C THR A 290 -6.54 25.71 3.99
N ALA A 291 -5.78 26.80 3.79
CA ALA A 291 -5.06 27.44 4.86
C ALA A 291 -6.01 28.36 5.64
N LEU A 292 -6.17 28.12 6.95
CA LEU A 292 -6.88 29.03 7.84
C LEU A 292 -6.02 30.27 8.13
N ASN A 293 -4.73 30.04 8.39
CA ASN A 293 -3.66 31.00 8.54
C ASN A 293 -2.30 30.34 8.27
N ASP A 294 -1.18 31.02 8.47
CA ASP A 294 0.16 30.55 8.18
C ASP A 294 0.58 29.31 9.01
N ARG A 295 -0.08 29.08 10.16
CA ARG A 295 0.20 27.95 11.06
C ARG A 295 -0.82 26.82 10.99
N ASN A 296 -1.97 27.03 10.35
CA ASN A 296 -3.09 26.11 10.37
C ASN A 296 -3.60 25.81 8.97
N ARG A 297 -3.64 24.56 8.61
CA ARG A 297 -4.23 24.07 7.34
C ARG A 297 -5.15 22.89 7.60
N LEU A 298 -6.30 22.88 6.95
CA LEU A 298 -7.27 21.80 6.95
C LEU A 298 -7.26 21.08 5.61
N PHE A 299 -7.46 19.76 5.70
CA PHE A 299 -7.64 18.87 4.56
C PHE A 299 -8.88 18.03 4.77
N PHE A 300 -9.65 17.86 3.71
CA PHE A 300 -10.80 16.98 3.63
C PHE A 300 -10.58 16.04 2.46
N SER A 301 -10.57 14.74 2.71
CA SER A 301 -10.41 13.71 1.69
C SER A 301 -11.59 12.75 1.76
N LEU A 302 -12.16 12.42 0.62
CA LEU A 302 -13.27 11.48 0.47
C LEU A 302 -12.92 10.49 -0.65
N TYR A 303 -13.29 9.24 -0.42
CA TYR A 303 -13.26 8.20 -1.43
C TYR A 303 -14.52 7.34 -1.31
N SER A 304 -15.10 6.97 -2.44
CA SER A 304 -16.16 5.96 -2.55
C SER A 304 -15.93 5.16 -3.81
N GLY A 305 -15.94 3.85 -3.69
CA GLY A 305 -15.84 2.93 -4.83
C GLY A 305 -16.65 1.67 -4.58
N GLY A 306 -17.16 1.09 -5.66
CA GLY A 306 -17.97 -0.11 -5.57
C GLY A 306 -17.98 -0.91 -6.85
N ASP A 307 -18.31 -2.18 -6.70
CA ASP A 307 -18.41 -3.19 -7.75
C ASP A 307 -19.80 -3.77 -7.81
N HIS A 308 -20.21 -4.11 -9.01
CA HIS A 308 -21.40 -4.90 -9.29
C HIS A 308 -21.06 -6.02 -10.27
N THR A 309 -21.36 -7.25 -9.89
CA THR A 309 -21.09 -8.41 -10.74
C THR A 309 -22.27 -9.40 -10.67
N VAL A 310 -22.80 -9.81 -11.81
CA VAL A 310 -23.85 -10.83 -11.92
C VAL A 310 -23.46 -11.89 -12.94
N PHE A 311 -23.52 -13.14 -12.54
CA PHE A 311 -23.27 -14.32 -13.37
C PHE A 311 -24.60 -15.06 -13.58
N ASN A 312 -25.18 -14.99 -14.77
CA ASN A 312 -26.50 -15.53 -15.04
C ASN A 312 -26.52 -17.03 -15.42
N LYS A 313 -25.47 -17.56 -16.04
CA LYS A 313 -25.48 -18.92 -16.61
C LYS A 313 -24.43 -19.89 -16.05
N LEU A 314 -23.31 -19.42 -15.51
CA LEU A 314 -22.18 -20.29 -15.19
C LEU A 314 -22.37 -21.20 -13.97
N ILE A 315 -23.12 -20.78 -12.95
CA ILE A 315 -23.43 -21.58 -11.73
C ILE A 315 -24.80 -21.13 -11.19
N LYS A 316 -25.90 -21.54 -11.80
CA LYS A 316 -27.28 -21.28 -11.33
C LYS A 316 -27.56 -19.86 -10.82
N GLY A 317 -26.92 -18.86 -11.42
CA GLY A 317 -27.07 -17.44 -11.12
C GLY A 317 -26.62 -17.01 -9.71
N TYR A 318 -25.62 -16.11 -9.66
CA TYR A 318 -25.30 -15.39 -8.43
C TYR A 318 -24.86 -13.96 -8.75
N GLY A 319 -25.10 -13.05 -7.80
CA GLY A 319 -24.68 -11.67 -7.88
C GLY A 319 -23.80 -11.31 -6.69
N MET A 320 -22.87 -10.37 -6.90
CA MET A 320 -22.00 -9.84 -5.87
C MET A 320 -21.86 -8.34 -6.01
N ASP A 321 -22.03 -7.63 -4.90
CA ASP A 321 -21.73 -6.20 -4.78
C ASP A 321 -20.80 -6.00 -3.59
N TRP A 322 -19.75 -5.20 -3.76
CA TRP A 322 -18.88 -4.81 -2.66
C TRP A 322 -18.32 -3.42 -2.91
N GLY A 323 -17.83 -2.80 -1.85
CA GLY A 323 -17.22 -1.48 -2.00
C GLY A 323 -16.62 -0.94 -0.71
N ASN A 324 -15.86 0.14 -0.87
CA ASN A 324 -15.30 0.90 0.23
C ASN A 324 -15.79 2.35 0.17
N ALA A 325 -15.91 2.97 1.33
CA ALA A 325 -16.06 4.42 1.45
C ALA A 325 -15.17 4.92 2.58
N THR A 326 -14.42 5.99 2.34
CA THR A 326 -13.54 6.59 3.35
C THR A 326 -13.72 8.09 3.41
N ALA A 327 -13.53 8.65 4.62
CA ALA A 327 -13.50 10.09 4.84
C ALA A 327 -12.39 10.43 5.84
N THR A 328 -11.61 11.45 5.55
CA THR A 328 -10.56 11.95 6.44
C THR A 328 -10.69 13.46 6.56
N VAL A 329 -10.76 13.93 7.81
CA VAL A 329 -10.57 15.35 8.16
C VAL A 329 -9.25 15.46 8.88
N ARG A 330 -8.35 16.27 8.36
CA ARG A 330 -7.01 16.42 8.91
C ARG A 330 -6.67 17.89 9.14
N TRP A 331 -6.15 18.17 10.31
CA TRP A 331 -5.66 19.47 10.72
C TRP A 331 -4.16 19.41 10.93
N ASN A 332 -3.41 20.14 10.07
CA ASN A 332 -2.00 20.41 10.29
C ASN A 332 -1.85 21.70 11.07
N HIS A 333 -1.13 21.66 12.18
CA HIS A 333 -0.86 22.77 13.06
C HIS A 333 0.64 22.92 13.32
N ILE A 334 1.21 24.08 13.01
CA ILE A 334 2.57 24.45 13.37
C ILE A 334 2.52 25.07 14.78
N LEU A 335 2.78 24.26 15.81
CA LEU A 335 2.71 24.70 17.20
C LEU A 335 3.78 25.77 17.49
N ASN A 336 5.02 25.49 17.08
CA ASN A 336 6.16 26.41 17.16
C ASN A 336 7.15 26.10 16.04
N ASP A 337 8.32 26.78 16.03
CA ASP A 337 9.32 26.63 14.97
C ASP A 337 9.96 25.24 14.88
N ARG A 338 9.80 24.39 15.90
CA ARG A 338 10.35 23.02 15.97
C ARG A 338 9.30 21.93 15.92
N THR A 339 8.03 22.24 16.21
CA THR A 339 6.99 21.23 16.44
C THR A 339 5.83 21.41 15.49
N ASN A 340 5.55 20.36 14.73
CA ASN A 340 4.38 20.23 13.87
C ASN A 340 3.45 19.15 14.44
N ILE A 341 2.15 19.43 14.43
CA ILE A 341 1.10 18.51 14.87
C ILE A 341 0.20 18.19 13.69
N ASN A 342 -0.13 16.91 13.54
CA ASN A 342 -1.09 16.43 12.57
C ASN A 342 -2.19 15.66 13.29
N THR A 343 -3.39 16.23 13.38
CA THR A 343 -4.56 15.59 14.00
C THR A 343 -5.56 15.20 12.93
N SER A 344 -5.99 13.94 12.94
CA SER A 344 -6.89 13.40 11.92
C SER A 344 -8.04 12.64 12.56
N ALA A 345 -9.26 12.92 12.06
CA ALA A 345 -10.43 12.09 12.26
C ALA A 345 -10.72 11.32 10.96
N VAL A 346 -10.82 10.01 11.07
CA VAL A 346 -10.90 9.11 9.93
C VAL A 346 -12.10 8.18 10.08
N PHE A 347 -12.84 8.02 9.00
CA PHE A 347 -13.90 7.03 8.83
C PHE A 347 -13.56 6.10 7.68
N SER A 348 -13.79 4.80 7.85
CA SER A 348 -13.69 3.81 6.77
C SER A 348 -14.85 2.82 6.88
N ASN A 349 -15.43 2.49 5.74
CA ASN A 349 -16.49 1.51 5.61
C ASN A 349 -16.15 0.55 4.48
N TYR A 350 -16.41 -0.73 4.71
CA TYR A 350 -16.39 -1.78 3.69
C TYR A 350 -17.69 -2.55 3.77
N TYR A 351 -18.32 -2.82 2.64
CA TYR A 351 -19.51 -3.65 2.56
C TYR A 351 -19.34 -4.75 1.52
N TYR A 352 -20.03 -5.87 1.77
CA TYR A 352 -20.12 -6.98 0.85
C TYR A 352 -21.56 -7.52 0.84
N ARG A 353 -22.05 -7.82 -0.36
CA ARG A 353 -23.38 -8.36 -0.63
C ARG A 353 -23.26 -9.52 -1.60
N TYR A 354 -23.78 -10.67 -1.26
CA TYR A 354 -23.84 -11.83 -2.14
C TYR A 354 -25.29 -12.25 -2.32
N LYS A 355 -25.73 -12.38 -3.57
CA LYS A 355 -27.05 -12.89 -3.94
C LYS A 355 -26.92 -14.29 -4.50
N SER A 356 -27.57 -15.27 -3.90
CA SER A 356 -27.83 -16.54 -4.55
C SER A 356 -29.14 -16.44 -5.33
N LEU A 357 -29.10 -16.83 -6.60
CA LEU A 357 -30.26 -16.87 -7.50
C LEU A 357 -30.68 -18.32 -7.82
N ALA A 358 -30.14 -19.31 -7.09
CA ALA A 358 -30.45 -20.71 -7.27
C ALA A 358 -31.89 -21.03 -6.80
N ASP A 359 -32.61 -21.82 -7.58
CA ASP A 359 -33.99 -22.21 -7.26
C ASP A 359 -34.09 -22.84 -5.84
N GLY A 360 -35.05 -22.38 -5.05
CA GLY A 360 -35.25 -22.80 -3.67
C GLY A 360 -34.19 -22.32 -2.67
N LEU A 361 -33.08 -21.74 -3.09
CA LEU A 361 -31.99 -21.23 -2.25
C LEU A 361 -31.68 -19.76 -2.57
N GLN A 362 -32.71 -18.97 -2.82
CA GLN A 362 -32.56 -17.54 -3.12
C GLN A 362 -32.38 -16.75 -1.81
N TYR A 363 -31.22 -16.15 -1.62
CA TYR A 363 -30.92 -15.34 -0.44
C TYR A 363 -29.94 -14.22 -0.75
N LEU A 364 -29.97 -13.22 0.13
CA LEU A 364 -29.01 -12.13 0.16
C LEU A 364 -28.17 -12.25 1.43
N TRP A 365 -26.88 -12.52 1.26
CA TRP A 365 -25.88 -12.42 2.33
C TRP A 365 -25.32 -11.01 2.38
N LYS A 366 -25.25 -10.42 3.57
CA LYS A 366 -24.68 -9.09 3.81
C LYS A 366 -23.58 -9.18 4.87
N SER A 367 -22.44 -8.54 4.62
CA SER A 367 -21.39 -8.33 5.60
C SER A 367 -20.93 -6.88 5.55
N ASP A 368 -20.72 -6.28 6.70
CA ASP A 368 -20.33 -4.87 6.82
C ASP A 368 -19.21 -4.72 7.84
N MET A 369 -18.27 -3.83 7.56
CA MET A 369 -17.21 -3.43 8.47
C MET A 369 -17.06 -1.92 8.45
N GLN A 370 -17.09 -1.30 9.62
CA GLN A 370 -16.90 0.13 9.81
C GLN A 370 -15.78 0.37 10.82
N SER A 371 -15.05 1.44 10.62
CA SER A 371 -14.07 1.87 11.59
C SER A 371 -14.00 3.40 11.69
N TYR A 372 -13.75 3.86 12.90
CA TYR A 372 -13.62 5.27 13.26
C TYR A 372 -12.29 5.44 13.98
N GLN A 373 -11.46 6.36 13.51
CA GLN A 373 -10.18 6.60 14.13
C GLN A 373 -9.99 8.08 14.40
N LEU A 374 -9.53 8.40 15.60
CA LEU A 374 -8.99 9.71 15.97
C LEU A 374 -7.52 9.51 16.30
N LYS A 375 -6.65 10.31 15.70
CA LYS A 375 -5.21 10.26 15.96
C LYS A 375 -4.58 11.64 15.94
N SER A 376 -3.50 11.79 16.68
CA SER A 376 -2.67 12.98 16.68
C SER A 376 -1.20 12.58 16.67
N ASP A 377 -0.48 13.01 15.63
CA ASP A 377 0.94 12.80 15.40
C ASP A 377 1.70 14.10 15.66
N TRP A 378 2.72 14.08 16.47
CA TRP A 378 3.54 15.21 16.84
C TRP A 378 4.98 14.96 16.39
N GLU A 379 5.52 15.85 15.59
CA GLU A 379 6.90 15.80 15.11
C GLU A 379 7.67 17.01 15.63
N THR A 380 8.69 16.76 16.47
CA THR A 380 9.49 17.77 17.11
C THR A 380 10.97 17.60 16.74
N HIS A 381 11.54 18.61 16.08
CA HIS A 381 12.97 18.68 15.78
C HIS A 381 13.71 19.34 16.93
N LEU A 382 14.25 18.55 17.87
CA LEU A 382 14.97 19.07 19.04
C LEU A 382 16.26 19.80 18.63
N ASN A 383 16.98 19.21 17.66
CA ASN A 383 18.12 19.80 16.97
C ASN A 383 18.35 19.10 15.62
N ASN A 384 19.42 19.42 14.89
CA ASN A 384 19.70 18.83 13.57
C ASN A 384 20.03 17.33 13.62
N SER A 385 20.38 16.82 14.80
CA SER A 385 20.75 15.39 14.99
C SER A 385 19.64 14.57 15.64
N LEU A 386 18.68 15.19 16.33
CA LEU A 386 17.65 14.48 17.09
C LEU A 386 16.27 15.04 16.78
N SER A 387 15.42 14.16 16.23
CA SER A 387 13.98 14.41 16.04
C SER A 387 13.18 13.39 16.84
N LEU A 388 12.10 13.84 17.44
CA LEU A 388 11.17 13.01 18.20
C LEU A 388 9.81 13.02 17.52
N LYS A 389 9.25 11.83 17.26
CA LYS A 389 7.91 11.62 16.74
C LYS A 389 7.09 10.90 17.79
N THR A 390 6.05 11.54 18.30
CA THR A 390 5.16 10.97 19.31
C THR A 390 3.73 11.03 18.81
N GLY A 391 2.84 10.28 19.43
CA GLY A 391 1.44 10.40 19.09
C GLY A 391 0.53 9.44 19.84
N VAL A 392 -0.74 9.66 19.63
CA VAL A 392 -1.84 8.87 20.19
C VAL A 392 -2.82 8.52 19.09
N SER A 393 -3.39 7.34 19.14
CA SER A 393 -4.49 6.94 18.26
C SER A 393 -5.54 6.14 19.04
N ALA A 394 -6.81 6.42 18.77
CA ALA A 394 -7.95 5.63 19.23
C ALA A 394 -8.71 5.16 18.00
N HIS A 395 -8.82 3.86 17.81
CA HIS A 395 -9.45 3.24 16.65
C HIS A 395 -10.55 2.30 17.14
N PHE A 396 -11.77 2.56 16.73
CA PHE A 396 -12.94 1.74 17.03
C PHE A 396 -13.37 1.00 15.78
N PHE A 397 -13.51 -0.31 15.89
CA PHE A 397 -14.01 -1.21 14.86
C PHE A 397 -15.36 -1.78 15.21
N THR A 398 -16.26 -1.84 14.24
CA THR A 398 -17.49 -2.60 14.33
C THR A 398 -17.66 -3.42 13.06
N THR A 399 -17.94 -4.70 13.20
CA THR A 399 -18.19 -5.60 12.07
C THR A 399 -19.48 -6.36 12.29
N MET A 400 -20.26 -6.53 11.24
CA MET A 400 -21.33 -7.49 11.13
C MET A 400 -20.84 -8.61 10.20
N PRO A 401 -20.40 -9.75 10.75
CA PRO A 401 -19.76 -10.81 9.96
C PRO A 401 -20.66 -11.38 8.88
N GLY A 402 -21.97 -11.43 9.13
CA GLY A 402 -22.95 -11.88 8.15
C GLY A 402 -24.39 -11.73 8.60
N SER A 403 -25.28 -11.48 7.65
CA SER A 403 -26.72 -11.67 7.79
C SER A 403 -27.28 -12.28 6.51
N VAL A 404 -28.24 -13.17 6.66
CA VAL A 404 -28.95 -13.80 5.56
C VAL A 404 -30.38 -13.27 5.55
N GLU A 405 -30.79 -12.75 4.42
CA GLU A 405 -32.17 -12.31 4.17
C GLU A 405 -32.75 -13.15 3.05
N LYS A 406 -34.04 -13.48 3.15
CA LYS A 406 -34.78 -14.13 2.08
C LYS A 406 -34.80 -13.22 0.85
N TYR A 407 -34.57 -13.76 -0.35
CA TYR A 407 -34.63 -13.06 -1.62
C TYR A 407 -35.54 -13.81 -2.58
N GLY A 408 -36.66 -13.15 -2.98
CA GLY A 408 -37.71 -13.78 -3.79
C GLY A 408 -38.69 -14.61 -2.99
N ASP A 409 -39.86 -14.81 -3.56
CA ASP A 409 -41.02 -15.45 -2.87
C ASP A 409 -40.85 -16.96 -2.72
N GLU A 410 -40.15 -17.62 -3.64
CA GLU A 410 -39.92 -19.06 -3.65
C GLU A 410 -38.74 -19.54 -2.79
N SER A 411 -38.12 -18.65 -2.03
CA SER A 411 -36.98 -18.98 -1.18
C SER A 411 -37.41 -19.74 0.08
N ASN A 412 -36.74 -20.86 0.35
CA ASN A 412 -36.90 -21.65 1.57
C ASN A 412 -35.87 -21.28 2.66
N VAL A 413 -35.11 -20.22 2.47
CA VAL A 413 -34.04 -19.81 3.38
C VAL A 413 -34.62 -19.13 4.62
N VAL A 414 -34.18 -19.57 5.81
CA VAL A 414 -34.53 -18.94 7.09
C VAL A 414 -33.62 -17.73 7.29
N PRO A 415 -34.18 -16.50 7.44
CA PRO A 415 -33.40 -15.32 7.73
C PRO A 415 -32.64 -15.46 9.04
N SER A 416 -31.40 -15.00 9.06
CA SER A 416 -30.55 -14.98 10.27
C SER A 416 -29.60 -13.79 10.24
N ARG A 417 -29.21 -13.36 11.44
CA ARG A 417 -28.25 -12.27 11.60
C ARG A 417 -27.21 -12.61 12.66
N LEU A 418 -25.95 -12.62 12.27
CA LEU A 418 -24.87 -12.81 13.20
C LEU A 418 -24.70 -11.57 14.11
N PRO A 419 -24.28 -11.76 15.38
CA PRO A 419 -24.10 -10.64 16.29
C PRO A 419 -22.97 -9.72 15.81
N LYS A 420 -23.17 -8.42 16.02
CA LYS A 420 -22.10 -7.43 15.76
C LYS A 420 -20.93 -7.70 16.70
N LYS A 421 -19.71 -7.54 16.18
CA LYS A 421 -18.46 -7.66 16.93
C LYS A 421 -17.74 -6.32 16.91
N THR A 422 -17.20 -5.92 18.04
CA THR A 422 -16.55 -4.62 18.21
C THR A 422 -15.18 -4.77 18.86
N LEU A 423 -14.28 -3.80 18.59
CA LEU A 423 -12.94 -3.73 19.17
C LEU A 423 -12.53 -2.27 19.30
N TRP A 424 -11.93 -1.92 20.44
CA TRP A 424 -11.17 -0.70 20.62
C TRP A 424 -9.67 -1.01 20.52
N ASP A 425 -8.94 -0.25 19.70
CA ASP A 425 -7.47 -0.30 19.58
C ASP A 425 -6.93 1.10 19.92
N ILE A 426 -6.47 1.26 21.14
CA ILE A 426 -5.93 2.52 21.64
C ILE A 426 -4.41 2.37 21.72
N ALA A 427 -3.67 3.29 21.14
CA ALA A 427 -2.22 3.22 21.15
C ALA A 427 -1.54 4.56 21.45
N LEU A 428 -0.45 4.46 22.19
CA LEU A 428 0.54 5.51 22.41
C LEU A 428 1.85 5.10 21.76
N TYR A 429 2.57 6.04 21.17
CA TYR A 429 3.87 5.75 20.55
C TYR A 429 4.85 6.92 20.67
N ALA A 430 6.12 6.55 20.77
CA ALA A 430 7.23 7.48 20.74
C ALA A 430 8.40 6.88 19.95
N GLU A 431 8.93 7.64 18.99
CA GLU A 431 10.02 7.27 18.08
C GLU A 431 11.05 8.39 18.05
N GLY A 432 12.31 8.05 18.30
CA GLY A 432 13.44 8.95 18.14
C GLY A 432 14.21 8.67 16.86
N GLU A 433 14.53 9.70 16.09
CA GLU A 433 15.49 9.66 15.00
C GLU A 433 16.75 10.40 15.45
N TYR A 434 17.87 9.67 15.57
CA TYR A 434 19.13 10.20 16.05
C TYR A 434 20.27 9.96 15.09
N LYS A 435 20.88 11.05 14.59
CA LYS A 435 22.08 11.03 13.74
C LYS A 435 23.31 11.29 14.60
N PHE A 436 24.26 10.35 14.63
CA PHE A 436 25.48 10.45 15.43
C PHE A 436 26.72 10.00 14.65
N LEU A 437 27.88 10.50 15.08
CA LEU A 437 29.17 10.24 14.43
C LEU A 437 29.15 10.46 12.89
N SER A 438 28.33 11.41 12.41
CA SER A 438 28.13 11.78 11.00
C SER A 438 27.77 10.64 10.02
N ARG A 439 27.94 9.38 10.41
CA ARG A 439 27.74 8.19 9.54
C ARG A 439 26.64 7.25 10.05
N PHE A 440 26.20 7.41 11.28
CA PHE A 440 25.20 6.55 11.87
C PHE A 440 23.85 7.30 12.03
N GLN A 441 22.79 6.60 11.72
CA GLN A 441 21.43 7.05 12.01
C GLN A 441 20.70 5.91 12.73
N LEU A 442 20.15 6.20 13.89
CA LEU A 442 19.30 5.29 14.68
C LEU A 442 17.87 5.84 14.65
N ASN A 443 16.95 5.02 14.18
CA ASN A 443 15.51 5.21 14.39
C ASN A 443 15.06 4.15 15.39
N ALA A 444 14.53 4.53 16.53
CA ALA A 444 14.09 3.57 17.55
C ALA A 444 12.93 4.11 18.36
N GLY A 445 12.06 3.21 18.80
CA GLY A 445 10.94 3.57 19.64
C GLY A 445 10.02 2.40 19.95
N VAL A 446 8.92 2.72 20.60
CA VAL A 446 7.89 1.75 20.97
C VAL A 446 6.49 2.31 20.74
N ARG A 447 5.61 1.46 20.23
CA ARG A 447 4.16 1.63 20.23
C ARG A 447 3.58 0.66 21.26
N LEU A 448 2.72 1.17 22.13
CA LEU A 448 1.96 0.36 23.07
C LEU A 448 0.51 0.36 22.63
N SER A 449 0.02 -0.78 22.14
CA SER A 449 -1.36 -0.97 21.70
C SER A 449 -2.16 -1.68 22.80
N VAL A 450 -3.28 -1.08 23.21
CA VAL A 450 -4.24 -1.64 24.15
C VAL A 450 -5.50 -1.99 23.37
N LEU A 451 -5.78 -3.29 23.24
CA LEU A 451 -6.90 -3.83 22.50
C LEU A 451 -7.98 -4.28 23.49
N TYR A 452 -9.15 -3.65 23.44
CA TYR A 452 -10.29 -4.03 24.30
C TYR A 452 -11.44 -4.56 23.46
N ALA A 453 -11.72 -5.85 23.61
CA ALA A 453 -12.88 -6.53 23.04
C ALA A 453 -13.96 -6.66 24.11
N PRO A 454 -15.14 -6.02 23.96
CA PRO A 454 -16.25 -6.20 24.86
C PRO A 454 -16.77 -7.63 24.86
N SER A 455 -17.50 -8.02 25.90
CA SER A 455 -18.21 -9.32 25.96
C SER A 455 -19.26 -9.45 24.85
N SER A 456 -19.45 -10.66 24.39
CA SER A 456 -20.52 -11.05 23.45
C SER A 456 -21.27 -12.26 24.00
N SER A 457 -22.31 -12.73 23.30
CA SER A 457 -23.03 -13.98 23.64
C SER A 457 -22.08 -15.22 23.61
N SER A 458 -20.95 -15.16 22.90
CA SER A 458 -20.07 -16.31 22.67
C SER A 458 -18.79 -16.29 23.52
N TYR A 459 -18.39 -15.13 24.09
CA TYR A 459 -17.18 -14.95 24.88
C TYR A 459 -17.25 -13.76 25.84
N GLY A 460 -16.48 -13.78 26.92
CA GLY A 460 -16.30 -12.67 27.85
C GLY A 460 -15.47 -11.53 27.30
N ALA A 461 -15.48 -10.38 27.98
CA ALA A 461 -14.61 -9.26 27.63
C ALA A 461 -13.14 -9.61 27.79
N LYS A 462 -12.28 -9.08 26.92
CA LYS A 462 -10.84 -9.32 26.96
C LYS A 462 -10.04 -8.07 26.61
N THR A 463 -8.98 -7.84 27.35
CA THR A 463 -8.01 -6.79 27.07
C THR A 463 -6.66 -7.42 26.77
N TYR A 464 -6.00 -6.95 25.70
CA TYR A 464 -4.62 -7.28 25.37
C TYR A 464 -3.78 -6.00 25.39
N VAL A 465 -2.59 -6.11 25.98
CA VAL A 465 -1.59 -5.02 25.95
C VAL A 465 -0.40 -5.53 25.15
N VAL A 466 -0.16 -4.95 23.99
CA VAL A 466 0.87 -5.42 23.06
C VAL A 466 1.90 -4.32 22.83
N PRO A 467 3.13 -4.48 23.36
CA PRO A 467 4.24 -3.61 23.00
C PRO A 467 4.74 -3.94 21.60
N GLU A 468 5.01 -2.91 20.80
CA GLU A 468 5.52 -3.02 19.44
C GLU A 468 6.83 -2.23 19.29
N PRO A 469 7.96 -2.72 19.87
CA PRO A 469 9.26 -2.08 19.69
C PRO A 469 9.72 -2.19 18.23
N ARG A 470 10.29 -1.09 17.71
CA ARG A 470 10.91 -1.03 16.39
C ARG A 470 12.21 -0.26 16.48
N ALA A 471 13.23 -0.77 15.79
CA ALA A 471 14.53 -0.13 15.72
C ALA A 471 15.16 -0.35 14.34
N GLU A 472 15.85 0.67 13.85
CA GLU A 472 16.65 0.61 12.64
C GLU A 472 17.96 1.37 12.84
N LEU A 473 19.07 0.69 12.62
CA LEU A 473 20.40 1.28 12.60
C LEU A 473 20.90 1.32 11.17
N SER A 474 21.21 2.50 10.67
CA SER A 474 21.84 2.72 9.37
C SER A 474 23.28 3.17 9.54
N TYR A 475 24.19 2.58 8.79
CA TYR A 475 25.59 2.97 8.71
C TYR A 475 25.93 3.37 7.26
N THR A 476 26.33 4.61 7.06
CA THR A 476 26.78 5.16 5.78
C THR A 476 28.28 5.07 5.70
N LEU A 477 28.81 4.05 4.99
CA LEU A 477 30.26 3.89 4.80
C LEU A 477 30.86 5.07 4.05
N ASN A 478 30.17 5.46 2.97
CA ASN A 478 30.46 6.63 2.15
C ASN A 478 29.16 7.05 1.42
N PRO A 479 29.12 8.17 0.68
CA PRO A 479 27.91 8.66 0.03
C PRO A 479 27.18 7.65 -0.90
N SER A 480 27.92 6.62 -1.37
CA SER A 480 27.41 5.58 -2.26
C SER A 480 26.95 4.31 -1.54
N ASN A 481 27.44 4.04 -0.32
CA ASN A 481 27.26 2.75 0.36
C ASN A 481 26.58 2.90 1.71
N ARG A 482 25.49 2.18 1.91
CA ARG A 482 24.74 2.14 3.16
C ARG A 482 24.39 0.71 3.58
N ILE A 483 24.63 0.39 4.85
CA ILE A 483 24.20 -0.85 5.50
C ILE A 483 23.11 -0.51 6.50
N THR A 484 22.07 -1.32 6.56
CA THR A 484 20.96 -1.14 7.50
C THR A 484 20.64 -2.44 8.21
N VAL A 485 20.39 -2.37 9.52
CA VAL A 485 19.86 -3.48 10.30
C VAL A 485 18.56 -3.01 10.95
N SER A 486 17.48 -3.77 10.82
CA SER A 486 16.21 -3.41 11.42
C SER A 486 15.57 -4.55 12.19
N TYR A 487 14.91 -4.19 13.28
CA TYR A 487 13.99 -5.03 14.04
C TYR A 487 12.62 -4.36 14.07
N THR A 488 11.58 -5.14 13.76
CA THR A 488 10.20 -4.65 13.78
C THR A 488 9.31 -5.69 14.45
N GLN A 489 8.57 -5.25 15.48
CA GLN A 489 7.43 -5.97 16.01
C GLN A 489 6.15 -5.20 15.70
N ALA A 490 5.13 -5.90 15.20
CA ALA A 490 3.84 -5.31 14.87
C ALA A 490 2.70 -6.27 15.20
N ALA A 491 1.58 -5.71 15.67
CA ALA A 491 0.38 -6.45 16.03
C ALA A 491 -0.72 -6.24 14.97
N GLN A 492 -1.53 -7.28 14.77
CA GLN A 492 -2.73 -7.21 13.96
C GLN A 492 -3.96 -7.46 14.83
N SER A 493 -4.81 -6.45 14.92
CA SER A 493 -5.98 -6.44 15.81
C SER A 493 -7.26 -7.01 15.19
N ILE A 494 -7.30 -7.17 13.87
CA ILE A 494 -8.44 -7.76 13.14
C ILE A 494 -7.95 -8.81 12.15
N HIS A 495 -8.68 -9.92 12.05
CA HIS A 495 -8.35 -11.06 11.21
C HIS A 495 -9.33 -11.15 10.04
N MET A 496 -8.79 -11.46 8.86
CA MET A 496 -9.61 -11.87 7.73
C MET A 496 -9.63 -13.40 7.68
N LEU A 497 -10.80 -13.97 7.77
CA LEU A 497 -11.04 -15.40 7.55
C LEU A 497 -11.43 -15.59 6.09
N SER A 498 -10.63 -16.32 5.35
CA SER A 498 -10.81 -16.57 3.93
C SER A 498 -10.80 -18.07 3.65
N ASN A 499 -11.79 -18.54 2.91
CA ASN A 499 -11.85 -19.92 2.44
C ASN A 499 -11.43 -20.07 0.97
N SER A 500 -10.99 -18.98 0.33
CA SER A 500 -10.63 -18.98 -1.08
C SER A 500 -9.20 -18.52 -1.32
N SER A 501 -8.58 -19.11 -2.35
CA SER A 501 -7.26 -18.71 -2.84
C SER A 501 -7.28 -17.43 -3.67
N VAL A 502 -8.46 -16.92 -4.03
CA VAL A 502 -8.66 -15.86 -5.02
C VAL A 502 -9.04 -14.53 -4.37
N GLY A 503 -9.22 -14.48 -3.02
CA GLY A 503 -9.68 -13.28 -2.35
C GLY A 503 -11.09 -12.88 -2.79
N ILE A 504 -12.00 -13.85 -2.80
CA ILE A 504 -13.41 -13.58 -3.07
C ILE A 504 -13.95 -12.68 -1.96
N PRO A 505 -14.78 -11.69 -2.26
CA PRO A 505 -15.32 -10.78 -1.26
C PRO A 505 -16.17 -11.44 -0.13
N SER A 506 -16.44 -12.74 -0.20
CA SER A 506 -17.11 -13.52 0.87
C SER A 506 -16.29 -13.70 2.15
N ASP A 507 -15.06 -13.22 2.14
CA ASP A 507 -14.17 -13.28 3.28
C ASP A 507 -14.69 -12.42 4.44
N MET A 508 -14.60 -12.92 5.67
CA MET A 508 -15.15 -12.27 6.87
C MET A 508 -14.06 -11.61 7.71
N TRP A 509 -14.27 -10.34 8.07
CA TRP A 509 -13.43 -9.66 9.05
C TRP A 509 -13.91 -9.90 10.46
N ILE A 510 -13.03 -10.43 11.32
CA ILE A 510 -13.31 -10.69 12.73
C ILE A 510 -12.25 -10.01 13.59
N PRO A 511 -12.65 -9.16 14.56
CA PRO A 511 -11.72 -8.55 15.49
C PRO A 511 -11.19 -9.58 16.50
N ALA A 512 -9.98 -9.32 17.00
CA ALA A 512 -9.42 -10.05 18.15
C ALA A 512 -10.39 -9.98 19.33
N ASN A 513 -10.54 -11.10 20.05
CA ASN A 513 -11.45 -11.26 21.18
C ASN A 513 -10.92 -12.33 22.14
N ALA A 514 -11.71 -12.78 23.11
CA ALA A 514 -11.23 -13.76 24.09
C ALA A 514 -10.88 -15.14 23.51
N LEU A 515 -11.38 -15.48 22.30
CA LEU A 515 -11.10 -16.74 21.60
C LEU A 515 -10.02 -16.59 20.51
N LEU A 516 -9.88 -15.39 19.96
CA LEU A 516 -8.94 -15.08 18.88
C LEU A 516 -7.96 -13.99 19.32
N GLU A 517 -6.75 -14.36 19.65
CA GLU A 517 -5.71 -13.42 20.07
C GLU A 517 -5.21 -12.56 18.88
N PRO A 518 -4.73 -11.34 19.13
CA PRO A 518 -4.10 -10.53 18.09
C PRO A 518 -2.86 -11.25 17.54
N SER A 519 -2.72 -11.26 16.20
CA SER A 519 -1.49 -11.79 15.59
C SER A 519 -0.32 -10.86 15.86
N VAL A 520 0.84 -11.43 16.20
CA VAL A 520 2.07 -10.65 16.45
C VAL A 520 3.18 -11.13 15.51
N MET A 521 3.68 -10.20 14.72
CA MET A 521 4.82 -10.39 13.83
C MET A 521 6.09 -9.85 14.48
N ARG A 522 7.20 -10.58 14.33
CA ARG A 522 8.57 -10.16 14.63
C ARG A 522 9.45 -10.39 13.42
N GLN A 523 10.18 -9.37 13.02
CA GLN A 523 11.05 -9.43 11.85
C GLN A 523 12.40 -8.80 12.15
N VAL A 524 13.46 -9.44 11.65
CA VAL A 524 14.81 -8.87 11.53
C VAL A 524 15.15 -8.80 10.05
N ALA A 525 15.74 -7.69 9.62
CA ALA A 525 16.24 -7.54 8.25
C ALA A 525 17.62 -6.89 8.26
N LEU A 526 18.48 -7.34 7.32
CA LEU A 526 19.78 -6.78 7.01
C LEU A 526 19.80 -6.34 5.55
N GLY A 527 20.05 -5.06 5.31
CA GLY A 527 20.06 -4.45 3.99
C GLY A 527 21.42 -3.85 3.66
N TYR A 528 21.79 -3.94 2.38
CA TYR A 528 22.91 -3.22 1.78
C TYR A 528 22.41 -2.47 0.54
N GLU A 529 22.78 -1.20 0.43
CA GLU A 529 22.45 -0.36 -0.72
C GLU A 529 23.72 0.28 -1.29
N TYR A 530 23.89 0.16 -2.60
CA TYR A 530 24.95 0.82 -3.36
C TYR A 530 24.33 1.76 -4.41
N ASN A 531 24.59 3.05 -4.28
CA ASN A 531 24.23 4.06 -5.25
C ASN A 531 25.46 4.37 -6.11
N PHE A 532 25.40 4.08 -7.40
CA PHE A 532 26.44 4.39 -8.36
C PHE A 532 26.64 5.91 -8.47
N PRO A 533 27.79 6.37 -9.00
CA PRO A 533 28.01 7.80 -9.21
C PRO A 533 26.82 8.48 -9.90
N HIS A 534 26.52 9.70 -9.49
CA HIS A 534 25.36 10.48 -9.93
C HIS A 534 24.01 9.80 -9.73
N ARG A 535 23.97 8.69 -8.98
CA ARG A 535 22.75 7.86 -8.74
C ARG A 535 22.09 7.35 -10.02
N GLU A 536 22.85 7.16 -11.09
CA GLU A 536 22.33 6.60 -12.34
C GLU A 536 21.79 5.18 -12.14
N TYR A 537 22.47 4.39 -11.32
CA TYR A 537 22.03 3.05 -10.92
C TYR A 537 21.96 2.92 -9.41
N THR A 538 21.08 2.06 -8.94
CA THR A 538 21.00 1.65 -7.53
C THR A 538 20.95 0.13 -7.45
N LEU A 539 21.79 -0.46 -6.63
CA LEU A 539 21.76 -1.87 -6.26
C LEU A 539 21.34 -1.99 -4.80
N SER A 540 20.39 -2.84 -4.50
CA SER A 540 20.00 -3.14 -3.13
C SER A 540 19.85 -4.64 -2.93
N VAL A 541 20.42 -5.14 -1.83
CA VAL A 541 20.28 -6.53 -1.38
C VAL A 541 19.76 -6.51 0.04
N GLU A 542 18.70 -7.28 0.31
CA GLU A 542 18.12 -7.36 1.65
C GLU A 542 17.78 -8.80 2.02
N ALA A 543 18.26 -9.26 3.18
CA ALA A 543 17.92 -10.54 3.76
C ALA A 543 17.00 -10.34 4.97
N TYR A 544 16.00 -11.22 5.14
CA TYR A 544 15.07 -11.12 6.26
C TYR A 544 14.68 -12.47 6.86
N ILE A 545 14.33 -12.43 8.14
CA ILE A 545 13.67 -13.51 8.87
C ILE A 545 12.46 -12.90 9.56
N ARG A 546 11.28 -13.50 9.33
CA ARG A 546 10.00 -13.11 9.93
C ARG A 546 9.38 -14.30 10.65
N LYS A 547 8.87 -14.08 11.84
CA LYS A 547 8.06 -15.04 12.60
C LYS A 547 6.75 -14.38 13.01
N MET A 548 5.65 -15.10 12.92
CA MET A 548 4.33 -14.66 13.33
C MET A 548 3.73 -15.65 14.32
N ARG A 549 3.01 -15.15 15.31
CA ARG A 549 2.22 -15.92 16.27
C ARG A 549 0.75 -15.56 16.11
N HIS A 550 -0.12 -16.46 16.52
CA HIS A 550 -1.58 -16.34 16.46
C HIS A 550 -2.06 -16.03 15.02
N VAL A 551 -1.44 -16.67 14.05
CA VAL A 551 -1.93 -16.69 12.67
C VAL A 551 -3.14 -17.61 12.65
N VAL A 552 -4.25 -17.12 12.09
CA VAL A 552 -5.53 -17.84 12.10
C VAL A 552 -5.83 -18.49 10.77
N ASP A 553 -6.50 -19.63 10.83
CA ASP A 553 -7.03 -20.34 9.67
C ASP A 553 -8.26 -21.15 10.06
N TYR A 554 -9.10 -21.52 9.12
CA TYR A 554 -10.24 -22.38 9.39
C TYR A 554 -9.82 -23.81 9.77
N VAL A 555 -10.61 -24.44 10.67
CA VAL A 555 -10.54 -25.88 10.89
C VAL A 555 -10.93 -26.65 9.61
N GLU A 556 -10.53 -27.90 9.52
CA GLU A 556 -10.98 -28.77 8.41
C GLU A 556 -12.50 -28.97 8.48
N ASN A 557 -13.20 -28.77 7.36
CA ASN A 557 -14.66 -28.80 7.26
C ASN A 557 -15.40 -27.75 8.12
N ALA A 558 -14.81 -26.58 8.33
CA ALA A 558 -15.42 -25.51 9.09
C ALA A 558 -16.84 -25.17 8.60
N ASN A 559 -17.77 -25.08 9.54
CA ASN A 559 -19.10 -24.59 9.28
C ASN A 559 -19.12 -23.06 9.36
N ILE A 560 -19.00 -22.41 8.21
CA ILE A 560 -18.88 -20.94 8.12
C ILE A 560 -20.21 -20.24 7.82
N PHE A 561 -21.21 -20.99 7.36
CA PHE A 561 -22.49 -20.42 6.96
C PHE A 561 -23.43 -20.29 8.16
N GLN A 562 -23.96 -19.10 8.41
CA GLN A 562 -24.88 -18.79 9.51
C GLN A 562 -24.41 -19.20 10.92
N ASN A 563 -23.08 -19.29 11.13
CA ASN A 563 -22.51 -19.73 12.39
C ASN A 563 -22.22 -18.52 13.31
N ASP A 564 -22.98 -18.33 14.36
CA ASP A 564 -22.81 -17.26 15.36
C ASP A 564 -21.54 -17.43 16.23
N ARG A 565 -20.98 -18.66 16.23
CA ARG A 565 -19.76 -19.04 16.95
C ARG A 565 -18.60 -19.32 16.01
N ILE A 566 -18.47 -18.51 14.96
CA ILE A 566 -17.45 -18.69 13.91
C ILE A 566 -16.01 -18.79 14.47
N GLU A 567 -15.74 -18.17 15.64
CA GLU A 567 -14.44 -18.27 16.30
C GLU A 567 -14.09 -19.70 16.73
N LYS A 568 -15.06 -20.59 16.90
CA LYS A 568 -14.81 -22.02 17.20
C LYS A 568 -14.44 -22.83 15.95
N GLU A 569 -14.69 -22.29 14.79
CA GLU A 569 -14.30 -22.86 13.50
C GLU A 569 -12.91 -22.39 13.03
N VAL A 570 -12.17 -21.74 13.91
CA VAL A 570 -10.86 -21.16 13.62
C VAL A 570 -9.80 -21.70 14.57
N GLU A 571 -8.69 -22.12 14.00
CA GLU A 571 -7.48 -22.50 14.74
C GLU A 571 -6.40 -21.43 14.60
N SER A 572 -5.59 -21.29 15.62
CA SER A 572 -4.45 -20.39 15.62
C SER A 572 -3.14 -21.15 15.63
N GLY A 573 -2.09 -20.54 15.08
CA GLY A 573 -0.77 -21.16 15.05
C GLY A 573 0.33 -20.15 14.78
N THR A 574 1.38 -20.61 14.13
CA THR A 574 2.55 -19.81 13.82
C THR A 574 2.85 -19.81 12.31
N ALA A 575 3.50 -18.73 11.84
CA ALA A 575 4.05 -18.68 10.50
C ALA A 575 5.51 -18.21 10.54
N LYS A 576 6.29 -18.68 9.57
CA LYS A 576 7.69 -18.28 9.36
C LYS A 576 7.91 -17.94 7.89
N GLY A 577 8.55 -16.79 7.65
CA GLY A 577 9.02 -16.35 6.34
C GLY A 577 10.51 -16.03 6.40
N THR A 578 11.25 -16.47 5.38
CA THR A 578 12.67 -16.12 5.19
C THR A 578 12.92 -15.78 3.74
N GLY A 579 13.81 -14.86 3.44
CA GLY A 579 14.13 -14.56 2.04
C GLY A 579 15.33 -13.65 1.86
N LEU A 580 15.77 -13.63 0.61
CA LEU A 580 16.78 -12.73 0.05
C LEU A 580 16.15 -11.98 -1.11
N GLU A 581 16.25 -10.66 -1.09
CA GLU A 581 15.71 -9.74 -2.06
C GLU A 581 16.86 -9.02 -2.77
N LEU A 582 16.85 -9.03 -4.10
CA LEU A 582 17.77 -8.26 -4.95
C LEU A 582 16.93 -7.23 -5.74
N TYR A 583 17.41 -6.01 -5.78
CA TYR A 583 16.85 -4.94 -6.58
C TYR A 583 17.96 -4.16 -7.28
N PHE A 584 17.86 -4.06 -8.59
CA PHE A 584 18.77 -3.26 -9.42
C PHE A 584 17.95 -2.32 -10.29
N SER A 585 18.19 -1.02 -10.20
CA SER A 585 17.48 -0.02 -10.99
C SER A 585 18.43 0.89 -11.76
N LYS A 586 18.00 1.24 -12.97
CA LYS A 586 18.54 2.34 -13.77
C LYS A 586 17.58 3.52 -13.67
N ASN A 587 18.05 4.60 -13.07
CA ASN A 587 17.19 5.69 -12.60
C ASN A 587 17.19 6.91 -13.53
N GLN A 588 18.11 7.00 -14.50
CA GLN A 588 18.32 8.18 -15.35
C GLN A 588 18.51 7.79 -16.81
N GLY A 589 18.30 8.76 -17.72
CA GLY A 589 18.47 8.61 -19.15
C GLY A 589 17.20 8.25 -19.90
N ALA A 590 17.31 8.07 -21.21
CA ALA A 590 16.16 7.74 -22.07
C ALA A 590 15.59 6.35 -21.77
N LEU A 591 16.43 5.41 -21.38
CA LEU A 591 16.05 4.06 -20.92
C LEU A 591 16.18 4.01 -19.40
N THR A 592 15.07 3.72 -18.72
CA THR A 592 14.97 3.54 -17.27
C THR A 592 14.28 2.23 -16.94
N GLY A 593 14.32 1.79 -15.68
CA GLY A 593 13.64 0.58 -15.26
C GLY A 593 14.32 -0.11 -14.09
N TRP A 594 13.82 -1.29 -13.75
CA TRP A 594 14.41 -2.09 -12.68
C TRP A 594 14.22 -3.59 -12.88
N LEU A 595 15.12 -4.32 -12.28
CA LEU A 595 15.07 -5.77 -12.08
C LEU A 595 14.90 -6.04 -10.60
N SER A 596 13.93 -6.86 -10.23
CA SER A 596 13.78 -7.38 -8.88
C SER A 596 13.78 -8.91 -8.88
N TYR A 597 14.52 -9.50 -7.94
CA TYR A 597 14.50 -10.93 -7.72
C TYR A 597 14.32 -11.21 -6.23
N THR A 598 13.44 -12.16 -5.93
CA THR A 598 13.18 -12.62 -4.56
C THR A 598 13.33 -14.12 -4.49
N LEU A 599 14.21 -14.58 -3.61
CA LEU A 599 14.30 -15.96 -3.17
C LEU A 599 13.69 -16.04 -1.77
N SER A 600 12.57 -16.77 -1.60
CA SER A 600 11.88 -16.82 -0.31
C SER A 600 11.26 -18.17 -0.01
N ARG A 601 11.02 -18.40 1.28
CA ARG A 601 10.28 -19.58 1.77
C ARG A 601 9.31 -19.15 2.86
N ALA A 602 8.09 -19.66 2.79
CA ALA A 602 7.08 -19.48 3.81
C ALA A 602 6.57 -20.84 4.33
N ARG A 603 6.27 -20.91 5.64
CA ARG A 603 5.70 -22.08 6.32
C ARG A 603 4.68 -21.60 7.33
N ASN A 604 3.55 -22.27 7.38
CA ASN A 604 2.55 -22.16 8.44
C ASN A 604 2.55 -23.43 9.26
N ASN A 605 2.37 -23.31 10.55
CA ASN A 605 2.15 -24.42 11.48
C ASN A 605 0.88 -24.10 12.27
N ILE A 606 -0.23 -24.74 11.89
CA ILE A 606 -1.54 -24.59 12.54
C ILE A 606 -1.89 -25.94 13.16
N ASN A 607 -2.24 -25.91 14.43
CA ASN A 607 -2.56 -27.11 15.21
C ASN A 607 -1.52 -28.26 15.08
N GLY A 608 -0.22 -27.91 15.10
CA GLY A 608 0.88 -28.87 14.96
C GLY A 608 1.14 -29.39 13.53
N LYS A 609 0.28 -29.05 12.55
CA LYS A 609 0.44 -29.43 11.14
C LYS A 609 1.21 -28.34 10.38
N GLU A 610 2.41 -28.67 9.88
CA GLU A 610 3.18 -27.76 9.02
C GLU A 610 2.78 -27.91 7.55
N TYR A 611 2.54 -26.78 6.89
CA TYR A 611 2.24 -26.74 5.46
C TYR A 611 2.80 -25.47 4.79
N LYS A 612 2.92 -25.50 3.46
CA LYS A 612 3.29 -24.36 2.62
C LYS A 612 2.03 -23.54 2.34
N PRO A 613 1.98 -22.25 2.66
CA PRO A 613 0.84 -21.41 2.26
C PRO A 613 0.78 -21.26 0.73
N ILE A 614 -0.40 -20.87 0.23
CA ILE A 614 -0.66 -20.67 -1.21
C ILE A 614 0.35 -19.70 -1.83
N TYR A 615 0.71 -18.65 -1.09
CA TYR A 615 1.64 -17.60 -1.50
C TYR A 615 3.13 -17.95 -1.31
N ASP A 616 3.50 -19.19 -0.92
CA ASP A 616 4.90 -19.64 -0.92
C ASP A 616 5.37 -19.89 -2.36
N ARG A 617 6.02 -18.90 -2.96
CA ARG A 617 6.63 -18.93 -4.28
C ARG A 617 8.12 -18.69 -4.15
N PRO A 618 8.96 -19.73 -4.12
CA PRO A 618 10.39 -19.60 -3.83
C PRO A 618 11.13 -18.63 -4.75
N HIS A 619 10.86 -18.65 -6.03
CA HIS A 619 11.50 -17.77 -7.01
C HIS A 619 10.49 -16.79 -7.58
N ASN A 620 10.83 -15.50 -7.54
CA ASN A 620 10.03 -14.43 -8.13
C ASN A 620 10.99 -13.42 -8.79
N LEU A 621 10.97 -13.35 -10.12
CA LEU A 621 11.76 -12.44 -10.95
C LEU A 621 10.84 -11.49 -11.68
N LYS A 622 11.14 -10.20 -11.63
CA LYS A 622 10.38 -9.14 -12.29
C LYS A 622 11.32 -8.15 -12.95
N LEU A 623 11.03 -7.82 -14.19
CA LEU A 623 11.75 -6.82 -14.97
C LEU A 623 10.74 -5.80 -15.48
N PHE A 624 11.06 -4.53 -15.31
CA PHE A 624 10.37 -3.41 -15.95
C PHE A 624 11.39 -2.55 -16.68
N LEU A 625 11.08 -2.21 -17.91
CA LEU A 625 11.87 -1.29 -18.75
C LEU A 625 10.93 -0.23 -19.33
N ASN A 626 11.39 1.01 -19.36
CA ASN A 626 10.69 2.12 -19.99
C ASN A 626 11.70 2.92 -20.83
N TRP A 627 11.42 3.08 -22.10
CA TRP A 627 12.27 3.80 -23.06
C TRP A 627 11.51 4.99 -23.63
N ASN A 628 11.98 6.20 -23.32
CA ASN A 628 11.46 7.45 -23.86
C ASN A 628 12.23 7.82 -25.13
N ILE A 629 11.54 7.78 -26.28
CA ILE A 629 12.13 8.08 -27.59
C ILE A 629 11.70 9.49 -28.00
N GLY A 630 12.63 10.41 -27.92
CA GLY A 630 12.36 11.82 -28.15
C GLY A 630 11.34 12.38 -27.17
N SER A 631 10.48 13.32 -27.63
CA SER A 631 9.49 14.00 -26.78
C SER A 631 8.09 13.39 -26.86
N HIS A 632 7.85 12.48 -27.79
CA HIS A 632 6.50 12.00 -28.10
C HIS A 632 6.25 10.56 -27.77
N TRP A 633 7.22 9.67 -27.93
CA TRP A 633 7.07 8.24 -27.76
C TRP A 633 7.62 7.73 -26.42
N SER A 634 6.89 6.84 -25.81
CA SER A 634 7.34 6.06 -24.64
C SER A 634 6.99 4.60 -24.90
N LEU A 635 7.99 3.72 -24.85
CA LEU A 635 7.84 2.27 -24.95
C LEU A 635 8.12 1.65 -23.60
N SER A 636 7.26 0.76 -23.16
CA SER A 636 7.45 0.04 -21.88
C SER A 636 7.30 -1.45 -22.09
N SER A 637 8.06 -2.22 -21.31
CA SER A 637 7.97 -3.68 -21.28
C SER A 637 8.07 -4.19 -19.86
N THR A 638 7.30 -5.23 -19.55
CA THR A 638 7.43 -5.95 -18.29
C THR A 638 7.58 -7.44 -18.55
N PHE A 639 8.47 -8.08 -17.78
CA PHE A 639 8.58 -9.53 -17.71
C PHE A 639 8.40 -9.97 -16.27
N SER A 640 7.58 -11.01 -16.07
CA SER A 640 7.34 -11.61 -14.78
C SER A 640 7.57 -13.11 -14.84
N TYR A 641 8.29 -13.65 -13.85
CA TYR A 641 8.38 -15.08 -13.58
C TYR A 641 8.15 -15.34 -12.10
N ALA A 642 7.32 -16.32 -11.76
CA ALA A 642 7.15 -16.77 -10.39
C ALA A 642 6.98 -18.29 -10.34
N SER A 643 7.57 -18.92 -9.33
CA SER A 643 7.26 -20.33 -9.02
C SER A 643 5.75 -20.52 -8.85
N GLY A 644 5.22 -21.66 -9.24
CA GLY A 644 3.79 -21.96 -9.11
C GLY A 644 3.30 -21.84 -7.66
N MET A 645 2.04 -21.52 -7.49
CA MET A 645 1.37 -21.50 -6.17
C MET A 645 1.13 -22.92 -5.66
N ASN A 646 0.94 -23.05 -4.36
CA ASN A 646 0.59 -24.33 -3.75
C ASN A 646 -0.94 -24.46 -3.69
N LEU A 647 -1.43 -25.66 -3.99
CA LEU A 647 -2.85 -26.01 -4.05
C LEU A 647 -3.14 -27.29 -3.30
N THR A 648 -4.34 -27.44 -2.78
CA THR A 648 -4.87 -28.69 -2.27
C THR A 648 -5.68 -29.34 -3.39
N LEU A 649 -5.20 -30.49 -3.91
CA LEU A 649 -5.86 -31.22 -4.98
C LEU A 649 -6.32 -32.59 -4.50
N PRO A 650 -7.44 -33.12 -5.03
CA PRO A 650 -7.84 -34.47 -4.75
C PRO A 650 -6.85 -35.51 -5.37
N VAL A 651 -6.50 -36.51 -4.59
CA VAL A 651 -5.62 -37.61 -4.96
C VAL A 651 -6.41 -38.90 -5.23
N GLY A 652 -7.69 -38.91 -4.85
CA GLY A 652 -8.59 -40.03 -5.10
C GLY A 652 -10.05 -39.62 -4.98
N LYS A 653 -10.94 -40.50 -5.32
CA LYS A 653 -12.38 -40.36 -5.12
C LYS A 653 -12.99 -41.70 -4.78
N TYR A 654 -14.12 -41.70 -4.07
CA TYR A 654 -14.95 -42.87 -3.86
C TYR A 654 -16.42 -42.51 -4.04
N TYR A 655 -17.21 -43.54 -4.31
CA TYR A 655 -18.66 -43.43 -4.48
C TYR A 655 -19.37 -43.87 -3.20
N PHE A 656 -20.28 -43.06 -2.71
CA PHE A 656 -21.12 -43.43 -1.60
C PHE A 656 -22.48 -42.76 -1.74
N HIS A 657 -23.58 -43.53 -1.64
CA HIS A 657 -24.96 -43.02 -1.74
C HIS A 657 -25.20 -42.04 -2.92
N HIS A 658 -24.86 -42.49 -4.15
CA HIS A 658 -25.01 -41.70 -5.39
C HIS A 658 -24.22 -40.38 -5.42
N SER A 659 -23.30 -40.19 -4.49
CA SER A 659 -22.43 -39.01 -4.41
C SER A 659 -20.97 -39.39 -4.57
N VAL A 660 -20.20 -38.49 -5.21
CA VAL A 660 -18.74 -38.61 -5.33
C VAL A 660 -18.11 -37.83 -4.20
N PHE A 661 -17.28 -38.52 -3.43
CA PHE A 661 -16.43 -37.91 -2.40
C PHE A 661 -14.99 -37.90 -2.84
N TYR A 662 -14.32 -36.78 -2.70
CA TYR A 662 -12.91 -36.62 -3.04
C TYR A 662 -12.04 -36.85 -1.82
N ILE A 663 -10.96 -37.60 -2.00
CA ILE A 663 -9.89 -37.77 -1.02
C ILE A 663 -8.80 -36.77 -1.39
N TYR A 664 -8.50 -35.85 -0.50
CA TYR A 664 -7.50 -34.80 -0.73
C TYR A 664 -6.12 -35.21 -0.19
N SER A 665 -5.07 -34.72 -0.85
CA SER A 665 -3.71 -34.78 -0.33
C SER A 665 -3.57 -33.87 0.90
N GLY A 666 -2.41 -33.85 1.52
CA GLY A 666 -2.10 -32.84 2.56
C GLY A 666 -2.34 -31.43 2.05
N ARG A 667 -2.70 -30.52 2.97
CA ARG A 667 -3.02 -29.12 2.70
C ARG A 667 -1.92 -28.47 1.85
N ASN A 668 -2.29 -27.87 0.70
CA ASN A 668 -1.39 -27.19 -0.23
C ASN A 668 -0.20 -28.09 -0.70
N GLY A 669 -0.42 -29.39 -0.82
CA GLY A 669 0.61 -30.40 -1.15
C GLY A 669 1.08 -30.37 -2.61
N TYR A 670 0.31 -29.80 -3.52
CA TYR A 670 0.62 -29.71 -4.94
C TYR A 670 1.11 -28.31 -5.31
N ARG A 671 2.20 -28.23 -6.11
CA ARG A 671 2.68 -26.97 -6.67
C ARG A 671 2.26 -26.87 -8.14
N ALA A 672 1.48 -25.83 -8.46
CA ALA A 672 1.06 -25.52 -9.81
C ALA A 672 2.26 -25.22 -10.73
N PRO A 673 2.11 -25.29 -12.07
CA PRO A 673 3.11 -24.83 -13.02
C PRO A 673 3.55 -23.37 -12.74
N ALA A 674 4.79 -23.06 -13.11
CA ALA A 674 5.33 -21.71 -12.96
C ALA A 674 4.55 -20.71 -13.82
N PHE A 675 4.34 -19.54 -13.26
CA PHE A 675 3.78 -18.37 -13.95
C PHE A 675 4.89 -17.61 -14.67
N HIS A 676 4.69 -17.24 -15.93
CA HIS A 676 5.52 -16.24 -16.59
C HIS A 676 4.74 -15.48 -17.67
N GLN A 677 5.07 -14.19 -17.85
CA GLN A 677 4.33 -13.30 -18.72
C GLN A 677 5.23 -12.17 -19.21
N LEU A 678 5.06 -11.78 -20.47
CA LEU A 678 5.71 -10.64 -21.10
C LEU A 678 4.64 -9.70 -21.60
N ASP A 679 4.76 -8.42 -21.25
CA ASP A 679 3.81 -7.38 -21.62
C ASP A 679 4.55 -6.21 -22.28
N PHE A 680 3.86 -5.52 -23.19
CA PHE A 680 4.34 -4.32 -23.86
C PHE A 680 3.32 -3.20 -23.78
N SER A 681 3.80 -1.97 -23.76
CA SER A 681 2.97 -0.78 -23.93
C SER A 681 3.72 0.27 -24.72
N THR A 682 2.99 1.02 -25.55
CA THR A 682 3.49 2.20 -26.23
C THR A 682 2.55 3.36 -26.02
N THR A 683 3.09 4.55 -25.75
CA THR A 683 2.31 5.77 -25.60
C THR A 683 2.86 6.84 -26.51
N TYR A 684 1.99 7.39 -27.35
CA TYR A 684 2.28 8.56 -28.16
C TYR A 684 1.62 9.80 -27.58
N ARG A 685 2.40 10.88 -27.36
CA ARG A 685 1.94 12.14 -26.78
C ARG A 685 2.09 13.28 -27.77
N TRP A 686 1.02 14.07 -27.92
CA TRP A 686 1.04 15.29 -28.77
C TRP A 686 0.19 16.38 -28.13
N LYS A 687 0.77 17.55 -27.94
CA LYS A 687 0.11 18.68 -27.25
C LYS A 687 -0.51 18.21 -25.92
N ASN A 688 -1.83 18.35 -25.79
CA ASN A 688 -2.59 17.99 -24.59
C ASN A 688 -3.24 16.59 -24.70
N ARG A 689 -2.78 15.72 -25.58
CA ARG A 689 -3.39 14.40 -25.85
C ARG A 689 -2.37 13.29 -25.77
N SER A 690 -2.83 12.10 -25.44
CA SER A 690 -2.03 10.88 -25.54
C SER A 690 -2.88 9.69 -25.98
N LEU A 691 -2.26 8.79 -26.74
CA LEU A 691 -2.80 7.51 -27.14
C LEU A 691 -1.86 6.43 -26.62
N SER A 692 -2.39 5.51 -25.84
CA SER A 692 -1.65 4.39 -25.29
C SER A 692 -2.20 3.07 -25.82
N LEU A 693 -1.33 2.22 -26.35
CA LEU A 693 -1.61 0.84 -26.76
C LEU A 693 -0.83 -0.09 -25.86
N SER A 694 -1.49 -1.10 -25.27
CA SER A 694 -0.84 -2.13 -24.47
C SER A 694 -1.20 -3.51 -24.98
N ILE A 695 -0.27 -4.45 -24.87
CA ILE A 695 -0.45 -5.86 -25.17
C ILE A 695 0.03 -6.66 -23.95
N ILE A 696 -0.91 -7.32 -23.30
CA ILE A 696 -0.65 -8.17 -22.14
C ILE A 696 -0.53 -9.61 -22.61
N ASN A 697 0.39 -10.37 -22.00
CA ASN A 697 0.68 -11.75 -22.34
C ASN A 697 1.05 -11.94 -23.83
N ALA A 698 2.04 -11.18 -24.30
CA ALA A 698 2.38 -11.03 -25.72
C ALA A 698 2.73 -12.34 -26.44
N TYR A 699 3.16 -13.39 -25.74
CA TYR A 699 3.46 -14.71 -26.33
C TYR A 699 2.38 -15.76 -26.01
N ASN A 700 1.17 -15.33 -25.60
CA ASN A 700 -0.01 -16.18 -25.41
C ASN A 700 0.21 -17.36 -24.45
N ARG A 701 0.87 -17.12 -23.32
CA ARG A 701 1.08 -18.16 -22.31
C ARG A 701 -0.21 -18.49 -21.59
N GLU A 702 -0.57 -19.76 -21.51
CA GLU A 702 -1.65 -20.29 -20.69
C GLU A 702 -1.18 -20.40 -19.23
N ASN A 703 -1.31 -19.31 -18.49
CA ASN A 703 -0.98 -19.27 -17.06
C ASN A 703 -2.14 -19.83 -16.24
N VAL A 704 -1.83 -20.69 -15.29
CA VAL A 704 -2.86 -21.36 -14.49
C VAL A 704 -3.45 -20.37 -13.46
N PHE A 705 -4.73 -20.07 -13.60
CA PHE A 705 -5.51 -19.33 -12.61
C PHE A 705 -5.99 -20.24 -11.48
N SER A 706 -6.59 -21.40 -11.83
CA SER A 706 -7.07 -22.39 -10.87
C SER A 706 -7.01 -23.79 -11.46
N ILE A 707 -6.98 -24.79 -10.58
CA ILE A 707 -7.10 -26.20 -10.93
C ILE A 707 -8.25 -26.78 -10.10
N TYR A 708 -9.22 -27.41 -10.76
CA TYR A 708 -10.36 -27.98 -10.09
C TYR A 708 -10.72 -29.37 -10.67
N ALA A 709 -11.36 -30.21 -9.84
CA ALA A 709 -11.90 -31.48 -10.28
C ALA A 709 -13.25 -31.26 -10.96
N GLY A 710 -13.39 -31.66 -12.22
CA GLY A 710 -14.63 -31.52 -13.00
C GLY A 710 -15.49 -32.78 -12.96
N ARG A 711 -16.82 -32.61 -13.13
CA ARG A 711 -17.76 -33.67 -13.46
C ARG A 711 -17.94 -33.70 -14.97
N ASN A 712 -17.55 -34.81 -15.64
CA ASN A 712 -18.19 -35.11 -16.90
C ASN A 712 -19.55 -35.78 -16.59
N GLY A 713 -20.61 -35.32 -17.25
CA GLY A 713 -22.00 -35.73 -17.00
C GLY A 713 -22.34 -37.24 -17.07
N ASN A 714 -21.39 -38.06 -17.42
CA ASN A 714 -21.53 -39.51 -17.32
C ASN A 714 -20.83 -40.01 -16.06
N PHE A 715 -21.55 -40.69 -15.21
CA PHE A 715 -21.11 -41.35 -13.98
C PHE A 715 -20.08 -42.49 -14.23
N SER A 716 -19.04 -42.21 -14.98
CA SER A 716 -17.94 -43.15 -15.21
C SER A 716 -17.00 -43.10 -13.98
N ILE A 717 -16.67 -44.30 -13.47
CA ILE A 717 -15.64 -44.54 -12.45
C ILE A 717 -14.24 -44.15 -12.97
N ALA A 718 -14.11 -43.85 -14.27
CA ALA A 718 -12.90 -43.40 -14.91
C ALA A 718 -12.37 -42.10 -14.25
N GLN A 719 -11.06 -41.99 -14.19
CA GLN A 719 -10.19 -41.04 -13.54
C GLN A 719 -10.77 -39.63 -13.29
N PRO A 720 -10.49 -38.98 -12.13
CA PRO A 720 -10.89 -37.60 -11.90
C PRO A 720 -10.22 -36.71 -12.95
N LEU A 721 -11.00 -36.13 -13.85
CA LEU A 721 -10.50 -35.16 -14.80
C LEU A 721 -10.21 -33.88 -14.03
N MET A 722 -8.93 -33.45 -14.00
CA MET A 722 -8.49 -32.20 -13.46
C MET A 722 -8.46 -31.16 -14.58
N TYR A 723 -9.21 -30.09 -14.40
CA TYR A 723 -9.27 -28.98 -15.34
C TYR A 723 -8.39 -27.84 -14.86
N LYS A 724 -7.59 -27.30 -15.78
CA LYS A 724 -6.86 -26.05 -15.57
C LYS A 724 -7.69 -24.91 -16.14
N LEU A 725 -7.96 -23.91 -15.34
CA LEU A 725 -8.60 -22.68 -15.78
C LEU A 725 -7.52 -21.64 -16.08
N TYR A 726 -7.55 -21.09 -17.27
CA TYR A 726 -6.79 -19.92 -17.71
C TYR A 726 -7.74 -18.74 -17.87
N LEU A 727 -7.31 -17.53 -17.54
CA LEU A 727 -8.21 -16.38 -17.58
C LEU A 727 -8.16 -15.66 -18.93
N TYR A 728 -6.97 -15.48 -19.48
CA TYR A 728 -6.81 -14.77 -20.74
C TYR A 728 -5.55 -15.21 -21.51
N GLY A 729 -5.63 -15.09 -22.83
CA GLY A 729 -4.48 -15.17 -23.73
C GLY A 729 -3.88 -13.79 -23.95
N ILE A 730 -3.65 -13.40 -25.22
CA ILE A 730 -3.19 -12.05 -25.58
C ILE A 730 -4.34 -11.06 -25.35
N VAL A 731 -4.09 -10.00 -24.55
CA VAL A 731 -5.08 -8.93 -24.30
C VAL A 731 -4.55 -7.61 -24.84
N PRO A 732 -5.03 -7.13 -25.99
CA PRO A 732 -4.75 -5.77 -26.45
C PRO A 732 -5.62 -4.77 -25.72
N SER A 733 -5.11 -3.57 -25.52
CA SER A 733 -5.81 -2.48 -24.82
C SER A 733 -5.45 -1.13 -25.44
N LEU A 734 -6.44 -0.26 -25.56
CA LEU A 734 -6.28 1.08 -26.13
C LEU A 734 -6.88 2.11 -25.17
N THR A 735 -6.14 3.19 -24.89
CA THR A 735 -6.62 4.30 -24.06
C THR A 735 -6.26 5.64 -24.71
N TYR A 736 -7.25 6.51 -24.82
CA TYR A 736 -7.07 7.88 -25.27
C TYR A 736 -7.28 8.85 -24.11
N THR A 737 -6.32 9.76 -23.90
CA THR A 737 -6.39 10.77 -22.83
C THR A 737 -6.33 12.17 -23.44
N PHE A 738 -7.17 13.05 -22.92
CA PHE A 738 -7.29 14.43 -23.31
C PHE A 738 -7.23 15.36 -22.09
N LYS A 739 -6.40 16.42 -22.14
CA LYS A 739 -6.24 17.46 -21.11
C LYS A 739 -6.72 18.79 -21.67
N PHE A 740 -7.52 19.56 -20.92
CA PHE A 740 -8.12 20.82 -21.37
C PHE A 740 -8.34 21.83 -20.23
#